data_409665dfcc696470ff26e3b53863e16b
#
_entry.id   409665dfcc696470ff26e3b53863e16b
#
_cell.length_a   1.000
_cell.length_b   1.000
_cell.length_c   1.000
_cell.angle_alpha   90.00
_cell.angle_beta   90.00
_cell.angle_gamma   90.00
#
_symmetry.space_group_name_H-M   'P 1'
#
loop_
_entity.id
_entity.type
_entity.pdbx_description
1 polymer ?
#
loop_
_entity_poly.entity_id
_entity_poly.type
_entity_poly.pdbx_seq_one_letter_code
_entity_poly.pdbx_strand_id
1 'polypeptide(L)'
;MQQRHGKLATSQSNSTTLMRLGLPVVMLAILSHCAPTADKSLSGSQSSFLDDPRLERGVSWQLAEHRKRTLSALEYDFALFIPSELSVPIRGEATLRFQYNPQTSRALATGVPAKGDETQQSGKSPHSIEFPLVIDFVDAAKRLDSVFVNGAKSTWSSSEDHVLIPAAMLEEGGNSITLAFEAGDAALNRSDDFLYTLFVPDRAHFSLPLIDQPNLKGSVAWTISAPSDWQVVTNSSELSALAVKSELAQENQTTRAFARTEPLPSYLFAFAAGKFQRETKTINDREMTMYHRETDRDKVDANIDEIFDLHAQALAWLEDYTAIPYPFEKFDFVLIPSFQYGGMEHPGNILYREASLMLDATATQNQILARASVIAHETAHMWFGDLVTMNWFDDVWTKEVFANFMAAKIVNPAFPEVDHELRFHTAHHPSAYAVDRTAGANAIGQSLENLRYAGTLYGAIIYQKAPIVMRHLENLIGPDVLRAGLREYLKDNAYRNATWPQLIALLDSKTALNLDEWNKAWVYEAGRPRIVVTREASDEQGRTHVVVRQEDPAGMGRIWPQKLSLLAITSTSQTIHHLELGSDAVVIPAPAGDASAAMILLPNASGIEYADFVLDPQSQNGLLRDIGSIEPPVARGAAWTTLWEEVQEGRLAAGLYLDTALGELPAEQNELIINRVLGTIDESYWLRLDTQARLAVSGPLEAMLWREVESTLRDTSARAAFYRSYRALATTDTGVERLIRLWEGDEEVAGLPLSEADMIALVSGLALRRVDGSERRLDEQEARIKNTDRLARYRFVRPSLSDSDEARDALFTSFANADNRSNEPWVLEAMRNLQSPLRGGSPHLILPALNLVEEIQETGDIFFPGRWLDATLGQTSSKRAAEIVGGYLANNPQLSPRLANKLLQSADVLLRLNTENYPVESSPQ
;
A
#
# COMPACT_ATOMS: atom_id res chain seq x y z
N MET A 1 -0.99 -32.18 61.17
CA MET A 1 -0.67 -33.61 61.09
C MET A 1 0.32 -33.77 60.00
N GLN A 2 1.49 -33.86 60.36
CA GLN A 2 2.54 -34.88 60.20
C GLN A 2 3.05 -34.99 58.75
N GLN A 3 4.24 -34.45 58.43
CA GLN A 3 5.57 -35.02 58.73
C GLN A 3 5.87 -36.19 57.75
N ARG A 4 7.02 -36.36 57.13
CA ARG A 4 8.43 -36.06 57.39
C ARG A 4 9.25 -36.32 56.12
N HIS A 5 10.24 -35.54 55.85
CA HIS A 5 11.72 -35.79 56.03
C HIS A 5 12.32 -36.81 55.04
N GLY A 6 13.44 -36.63 54.53
CA GLY A 6 14.67 -35.86 54.74
C GLY A 6 15.69 -36.10 53.66
N LYS A 7 16.51 -35.12 53.49
CA LYS A 7 17.96 -35.01 53.82
C LYS A 7 18.91 -35.69 52.82
N LEU A 8 19.68 -34.85 52.12
CA LEU A 8 21.08 -34.39 52.41
C LEU A 8 22.16 -35.36 52.01
N ALA A 9 23.15 -35.02 51.17
CA ALA A 9 24.40 -34.33 51.48
C ALA A 9 25.26 -34.25 50.22
N THR A 10 25.72 -33.12 49.76
CA THR A 10 26.99 -32.39 49.92
C THR A 10 28.27 -33.13 49.50
N SER A 11 29.10 -32.58 48.68
CA SER A 11 30.38 -31.90 48.88
C SER A 11 31.04 -31.66 47.51
N GLN A 12 31.38 -30.42 47.12
CA GLN A 12 32.67 -29.72 47.25
C GLN A 12 33.84 -30.55 46.74
N SER A 13 34.78 -30.14 45.90
CA SER A 13 35.51 -28.88 45.93
C SER A 13 36.47 -28.77 44.73
N ASN A 14 36.73 -27.56 44.27
CA ASN A 14 38.01 -26.94 43.92
C ASN A 14 38.98 -27.63 42.96
N SER A 15 39.54 -27.06 41.99
CA SER A 15 40.23 -25.80 41.77
C SER A 15 41.24 -25.92 40.62
N THR A 16 41.38 -24.88 39.86
CA THR A 16 42.60 -24.26 39.30
C THR A 16 43.42 -24.93 38.17
N THR A 17 43.54 -24.16 37.14
CA THR A 17 44.76 -23.62 36.52
C THR A 17 45.29 -24.23 35.21
N LEU A 18 45.20 -23.40 34.18
CA LEU A 18 46.19 -22.94 33.16
C LEU A 18 46.82 -23.95 32.13
N MET A 19 46.68 -23.41 30.95
CA MET A 19 47.70 -23.32 29.88
C MET A 19 47.81 -24.36 28.75
N ARG A 20 47.53 -23.81 27.58
CA ARG A 20 48.32 -23.88 26.32
C ARG A 20 48.33 -25.11 25.41
N LEU A 21 47.99 -24.83 24.17
CA LEU A 21 48.61 -25.23 22.90
C LEU A 21 48.56 -26.68 22.47
N GLY A 22 48.02 -26.90 21.27
CA GLY A 22 48.43 -28.00 20.42
C GLY A 22 47.33 -28.60 19.55
N LEU A 23 47.21 -28.18 18.30
CA LEU A 23 46.71 -29.08 17.25
C LEU A 23 47.64 -30.32 17.17
N PRO A 24 47.12 -31.50 16.84
CA PRO A 24 46.95 -31.88 15.47
C PRO A 24 45.73 -32.80 15.15
N VAL A 25 45.25 -32.66 13.92
CA VAL A 25 44.82 -33.67 12.92
C VAL A 25 44.86 -35.13 13.39
N VAL A 26 43.76 -35.89 13.19
CA VAL A 26 43.67 -37.14 12.41
C VAL A 26 42.42 -37.97 12.69
N MET A 27 41.75 -38.33 11.59
CA MET A 27 40.99 -39.55 11.20
C MET A 27 39.64 -39.90 11.79
N LEU A 28 38.70 -39.85 10.88
CA LEU A 28 37.75 -40.90 10.39
C LEU A 28 37.31 -42.01 11.36
N ALA A 29 36.03 -42.09 11.60
CA ALA A 29 35.30 -43.36 11.63
C ALA A 29 33.87 -43.18 11.06
N ILE A 30 33.60 -43.96 10.07
CA ILE A 30 32.38 -44.09 9.27
C ILE A 30 31.30 -44.78 10.12
N LEU A 31 30.09 -44.18 10.14
CA LEU A 31 28.87 -44.98 10.35
C LEU A 31 27.83 -44.51 9.32
N SER A 32 27.64 -45.37 8.35
CA SER A 32 26.65 -45.31 7.31
C SER A 32 25.23 -45.42 7.88
N HIS A 33 24.37 -44.45 7.56
CA HIS A 33 22.92 -44.65 7.46
C HIS A 33 22.47 -44.19 6.10
N CYS A 34 21.79 -45.08 5.39
CA CYS A 34 21.28 -44.92 4.05
C CYS A 34 20.25 -43.76 4.00
N ALA A 35 20.59 -42.71 3.26
CA ALA A 35 19.62 -41.82 2.62
C ALA A 35 19.46 -42.29 1.17
N PRO A 36 18.28 -42.18 0.55
CA PRO A 36 18.10 -42.53 -0.83
C PRO A 36 18.93 -41.57 -1.72
N THR A 37 19.82 -42.16 -2.50
CA THR A 37 20.64 -41.47 -3.47
C THR A 37 19.73 -40.93 -4.58
N ALA A 38 19.58 -39.60 -4.61
CA ALA A 38 19.17 -38.92 -5.84
C ALA A 38 20.24 -39.18 -6.91
N ASP A 39 19.85 -39.77 -7.99
CA ASP A 39 20.72 -40.11 -9.13
C ASP A 39 21.19 -38.80 -9.80
N LYS A 40 22.41 -38.36 -9.46
CA LYS A 40 23.08 -37.23 -10.12
C LYS A 40 23.87 -37.74 -11.31
N SER A 41 23.19 -37.95 -12.43
CA SER A 41 23.83 -37.91 -13.72
C SER A 41 23.16 -36.91 -14.64
N LEU A 42 23.43 -35.62 -14.39
CA LEU A 42 23.16 -34.56 -15.35
C LEU A 42 24.09 -34.78 -16.56
N SER A 43 23.54 -35.16 -17.70
CA SER A 43 24.29 -35.18 -18.97
C SER A 43 24.73 -33.73 -19.26
N GLY A 44 25.95 -33.53 -19.76
CA GLY A 44 26.64 -32.26 -19.98
C GLY A 44 25.92 -31.24 -20.91
N SER A 45 24.66 -31.47 -21.27
CA SER A 45 23.83 -30.57 -22.08
C SER A 45 22.91 -29.67 -21.23
N GLN A 46 22.68 -29.97 -19.96
CA GLN A 46 21.82 -29.15 -19.10
C GLN A 46 22.55 -28.00 -18.37
N SER A 47 23.88 -28.09 -18.27
CA SER A 47 24.70 -27.02 -17.65
C SER A 47 24.77 -25.73 -18.47
N SER A 48 24.34 -25.71 -19.74
CA SER A 48 24.47 -24.55 -20.63
C SER A 48 23.38 -23.46 -20.42
N PHE A 49 22.31 -23.73 -19.67
CA PHE A 49 21.23 -22.76 -19.42
C PHE A 49 21.28 -22.11 -18.03
N LEU A 50 22.05 -22.62 -17.09
CA LEU A 50 22.08 -22.10 -15.73
C LEU A 50 22.58 -20.65 -15.64
N ASP A 51 23.32 -20.19 -16.62
CA ASP A 51 23.79 -18.80 -16.73
C ASP A 51 22.92 -17.95 -17.69
N ASP A 52 21.77 -18.45 -18.13
CA ASP A 52 20.87 -17.68 -18.99
C ASP A 52 20.16 -16.60 -18.17
N PRO A 53 20.26 -15.30 -18.55
CA PRO A 53 19.68 -14.21 -17.78
C PRO A 53 18.13 -14.29 -17.67
N ARG A 54 17.48 -15.12 -18.49
CA ARG A 54 16.03 -15.39 -18.36
C ARG A 54 15.71 -16.24 -17.13
N LEU A 55 16.70 -16.97 -16.57
CA LEU A 55 16.53 -17.87 -15.41
C LEU A 55 17.05 -17.26 -14.10
N GLU A 56 17.28 -15.95 -14.07
CA GLU A 56 17.58 -15.26 -12.82
C GLU A 56 16.37 -15.33 -11.84
N ARG A 57 16.62 -15.16 -10.57
CA ARG A 57 15.57 -15.14 -9.53
C ARG A 57 14.45 -14.17 -9.86
N GLY A 58 13.18 -14.59 -9.66
CA GLY A 58 11.98 -13.85 -10.07
C GLY A 58 11.73 -13.95 -11.58
N VAL A 59 10.74 -13.25 -12.08
CA VAL A 59 10.36 -13.28 -13.49
C VAL A 59 10.93 -12.08 -14.21
N SER A 60 11.94 -12.30 -15.07
CA SER A 60 12.49 -11.23 -15.90
C SER A 60 11.57 -10.88 -17.07
N TRP A 61 11.63 -9.61 -17.54
CA TRP A 61 10.93 -9.18 -18.74
C TRP A 61 11.25 -10.08 -19.96
N GLN A 62 12.51 -10.51 -20.08
CA GLN A 62 12.95 -11.38 -21.17
C GLN A 62 12.30 -12.77 -21.11
N LEU A 63 12.16 -13.35 -19.92
CA LEU A 63 11.44 -14.61 -19.71
C LEU A 63 9.96 -14.45 -20.02
N ALA A 64 9.34 -13.39 -19.52
CA ALA A 64 7.93 -13.11 -19.75
C ALA A 64 7.59 -12.95 -21.24
N GLU A 65 8.41 -12.20 -21.98
CA GLU A 65 8.26 -12.05 -23.44
C GLU A 65 8.51 -13.36 -24.21
N HIS A 66 9.45 -14.17 -23.75
CA HIS A 66 9.66 -15.50 -24.35
C HIS A 66 8.41 -16.36 -24.19
N ARG A 67 7.86 -16.46 -22.98
CA ARG A 67 6.64 -17.23 -22.67
C ARG A 67 5.43 -16.70 -23.45
N LYS A 68 5.23 -15.40 -23.50
CA LYS A 68 4.12 -14.78 -24.24
C LYS A 68 4.12 -15.11 -25.73
N ARG A 69 5.30 -15.32 -26.34
CA ARG A 69 5.43 -15.71 -27.75
C ARG A 69 5.24 -17.19 -27.99
N THR A 70 5.58 -18.03 -27.00
CA THR A 70 5.59 -19.48 -27.13
C THR A 70 4.37 -20.17 -26.55
N LEU A 71 3.66 -19.50 -25.61
CA LEU A 71 2.52 -20.06 -24.89
C LEU A 71 1.26 -19.23 -25.14
N SER A 72 0.12 -19.90 -25.15
CA SER A 72 -1.20 -19.26 -25.20
C SER A 72 -2.30 -20.18 -24.63
N ALA A 73 -3.49 -19.63 -24.42
CA ALA A 73 -4.67 -20.36 -23.91
C ALA A 73 -4.37 -21.13 -22.62
N LEU A 74 -3.85 -20.43 -21.61
CA LEU A 74 -3.53 -21.03 -20.33
C LEU A 74 -4.81 -21.32 -19.52
N GLU A 75 -4.84 -22.53 -18.96
CA GLU A 75 -5.84 -22.97 -18.00
C GLU A 75 -5.16 -23.66 -16.83
N TYR A 76 -5.67 -23.37 -15.61
CA TYR A 76 -5.17 -23.94 -14.37
C TYR A 76 -6.29 -24.68 -13.64
N ASP A 77 -6.02 -25.91 -13.18
CA ASP A 77 -6.81 -26.60 -12.19
C ASP A 77 -5.95 -26.82 -10.95
N PHE A 78 -6.37 -26.23 -9.83
CA PHE A 78 -5.72 -26.45 -8.54
C PHE A 78 -6.62 -27.28 -7.64
N ALA A 79 -6.08 -28.38 -7.13
CA ALA A 79 -6.69 -29.18 -6.08
C ALA A 79 -5.85 -29.02 -4.80
N LEU A 80 -6.42 -28.44 -3.75
CA LEU A 80 -5.72 -28.13 -2.51
C LEU A 80 -6.34 -28.87 -1.32
N PHE A 81 -5.47 -29.30 -0.41
CA PHE A 81 -5.83 -29.85 0.89
C PHE A 81 -5.34 -28.88 1.98
N ILE A 82 -6.29 -28.24 2.69
CA ILE A 82 -6.03 -27.27 3.76
C ILE A 82 -6.25 -27.95 5.12
N PRO A 83 -5.20 -28.23 5.88
CA PRO A 83 -5.30 -28.81 7.21
C PRO A 83 -5.79 -27.79 8.25
N SER A 84 -6.40 -28.27 9.35
CA SER A 84 -6.78 -27.43 10.48
C SER A 84 -5.62 -26.94 11.32
N GLU A 85 -4.47 -27.60 11.24
CA GLU A 85 -3.27 -27.28 12.06
C GLU A 85 -2.26 -26.50 11.22
N LEU A 86 -1.77 -25.38 11.74
CA LEU A 86 -0.76 -24.54 11.07
C LEU A 86 0.54 -25.29 10.81
N SER A 87 0.94 -26.21 11.70
CA SER A 87 2.18 -27.00 11.58
C SER A 87 2.16 -28.02 10.44
N VAL A 88 0.97 -28.31 9.87
CA VAL A 88 0.81 -29.23 8.75
C VAL A 88 0.79 -28.41 7.45
N PRO A 89 1.66 -28.71 6.48
CA PRO A 89 1.69 -27.96 5.22
C PRO A 89 0.44 -28.23 4.37
N ILE A 90 0.07 -27.25 3.57
CA ILE A 90 -0.96 -27.39 2.54
C ILE A 90 -0.35 -28.19 1.38
N ARG A 91 -1.02 -29.24 0.95
CA ARG A 91 -0.64 -30.04 -0.22
C ARG A 91 -1.60 -29.83 -1.37
N GLY A 92 -1.07 -29.95 -2.57
CA GLY A 92 -1.89 -29.74 -3.75
C GLY A 92 -1.40 -30.46 -4.99
N GLU A 93 -2.29 -30.48 -5.96
CA GLU A 93 -2.01 -30.84 -7.34
C GLU A 93 -2.40 -29.67 -8.23
N ALA A 94 -1.50 -29.29 -9.13
CA ALA A 94 -1.72 -28.27 -10.15
C ALA A 94 -1.69 -28.91 -11.53
N THR A 95 -2.73 -28.69 -12.34
CA THR A 95 -2.71 -29.08 -13.75
C THR A 95 -2.77 -27.83 -14.62
N LEU A 96 -1.71 -27.60 -15.39
CA LEU A 96 -1.60 -26.53 -16.36
C LEU A 96 -1.88 -27.07 -17.75
N ARG A 97 -2.81 -26.44 -18.50
CA ARG A 97 -3.05 -26.71 -19.92
C ARG A 97 -2.77 -25.47 -20.73
N PHE A 98 -2.14 -25.65 -21.90
CA PHE A 98 -1.74 -24.53 -22.75
C PHE A 98 -1.49 -24.98 -24.19
N GLN A 99 -1.46 -24.01 -25.11
CA GLN A 99 -0.97 -24.20 -26.48
C GLN A 99 0.50 -23.78 -26.53
N TYR A 100 1.35 -24.65 -27.10
CA TYR A 100 2.80 -24.41 -27.29
C TYR A 100 3.14 -24.23 -28.75
N ASN A 101 3.91 -23.16 -29.10
CA ASN A 101 4.38 -22.87 -30.44
C ASN A 101 5.92 -22.86 -30.46
N PRO A 102 6.56 -23.96 -30.87
CA PRO A 102 8.04 -24.08 -30.90
C PRO A 102 8.72 -23.23 -31.96
N GLN A 103 8.02 -22.82 -33.04
CA GLN A 103 8.63 -22.08 -34.14
C GLN A 103 9.11 -20.69 -33.71
N THR A 104 8.39 -20.04 -32.82
CA THR A 104 8.81 -18.77 -32.24
C THR A 104 9.99 -18.91 -31.29
N SER A 105 10.13 -20.05 -30.61
CA SER A 105 11.29 -20.37 -29.75
C SER A 105 12.58 -20.52 -30.55
N ARG A 106 12.53 -21.15 -31.75
CA ARG A 106 13.69 -21.36 -32.61
C ARG A 106 14.23 -20.08 -33.25
N ALA A 107 13.33 -19.16 -33.63
CA ALA A 107 13.70 -17.85 -34.20
C ALA A 107 14.50 -16.97 -33.22
N LEU A 108 14.24 -17.09 -31.94
CA LEU A 108 14.92 -16.31 -30.89
C LEU A 108 16.33 -16.87 -30.57
N ALA A 109 16.50 -18.17 -30.64
CA ALA A 109 17.80 -18.82 -30.39
C ALA A 109 18.86 -18.49 -31.45
N THR A 110 18.45 -18.06 -32.64
CA THR A 110 19.36 -17.80 -33.76
C THR A 110 19.72 -16.33 -33.97
N GLY A 111 19.11 -15.38 -33.27
CA GLY A 111 19.43 -13.95 -33.34
C GLY A 111 19.25 -13.29 -34.72
N VAL A 112 18.51 -13.91 -35.64
CA VAL A 112 18.32 -13.42 -37.01
C VAL A 112 16.88 -12.91 -37.19
N PRO A 113 16.68 -11.66 -37.64
CA PRO A 113 15.34 -11.19 -37.99
C PRO A 113 14.82 -11.93 -39.20
N ALA A 114 13.57 -12.40 -39.16
CA ALA A 114 12.89 -13.06 -40.27
C ALA A 114 12.76 -12.08 -41.46
N LYS A 115 13.71 -12.15 -42.41
CA LYS A 115 13.53 -11.70 -43.79
C LYS A 115 13.63 -12.89 -44.67
N GLY A 116 12.57 -13.11 -45.45
CA GLY A 116 12.46 -14.22 -46.37
C GLY A 116 13.58 -14.23 -47.38
N ASP A 117 14.16 -15.39 -47.54
CA ASP A 117 14.63 -15.91 -48.83
C ASP A 117 14.62 -17.44 -48.76
N GLU A 118 13.88 -18.06 -49.65
CA GLU A 118 13.81 -19.50 -49.82
C GLU A 118 15.03 -19.99 -50.56
N THR A 119 15.94 -20.69 -49.87
CA THR A 119 16.73 -21.74 -50.55
C THR A 119 17.01 -22.87 -49.55
N GLN A 120 16.49 -24.01 -49.89
CA GLN A 120 16.70 -25.29 -49.21
C GLN A 120 18.17 -25.62 -49.06
N GLN A 121 18.60 -25.93 -47.83
CA GLN A 121 19.62 -26.96 -47.62
C GLN A 121 19.30 -27.75 -46.36
N SER A 122 18.91 -28.99 -46.55
CA SER A 122 18.73 -30.03 -45.55
C SER A 122 20.10 -30.42 -44.97
N GLY A 123 20.40 -29.86 -43.83
CA GLY A 123 21.53 -30.34 -43.02
C GLY A 123 21.12 -30.21 -41.56
N LYS A 124 20.77 -31.33 -40.93
CA LYS A 124 20.61 -31.38 -39.48
C LYS A 124 21.91 -30.95 -38.81
N SER A 125 21.95 -29.71 -38.32
CA SER A 125 23.00 -29.27 -37.40
C SER A 125 22.84 -30.03 -36.08
N PRO A 126 23.89 -30.64 -35.52
CA PRO A 126 23.78 -31.37 -34.27
C PRO A 126 23.63 -30.39 -33.11
N HIS A 127 22.48 -30.50 -32.43
CA HIS A 127 22.21 -29.97 -31.08
C HIS A 127 22.13 -28.44 -30.90
N SER A 128 21.10 -27.79 -31.47
CA SER A 128 20.54 -26.63 -30.83
C SER A 128 19.71 -27.17 -29.64
N ILE A 129 20.19 -26.98 -28.42
CA ILE A 129 19.43 -27.31 -27.23
C ILE A 129 18.27 -26.32 -27.18
N GLU A 130 17.04 -26.80 -27.27
CA GLU A 130 15.83 -25.96 -27.16
C GLU A 130 15.68 -25.45 -25.71
N PHE A 131 15.34 -24.17 -25.53
CA PHE A 131 15.12 -23.59 -24.23
C PHE A 131 13.97 -24.32 -23.51
N PRO A 132 14.11 -24.70 -22.21
CA PRO A 132 13.09 -25.46 -21.50
C PRO A 132 11.82 -24.65 -21.31
N LEU A 133 10.70 -25.31 -21.08
CA LEU A 133 9.55 -24.66 -20.48
C LEU A 133 9.89 -24.34 -19.02
N VAL A 134 9.65 -23.11 -18.65
CA VAL A 134 9.91 -22.59 -17.30
C VAL A 134 8.57 -22.38 -16.59
N ILE A 135 8.38 -22.98 -15.42
CA ILE A 135 7.26 -22.77 -14.50
C ILE A 135 7.84 -22.14 -13.24
N ASP A 136 7.16 -21.16 -12.67
CA ASP A 136 7.63 -20.47 -11.47
C ASP A 136 7.14 -21.20 -10.22
N PHE A 137 8.04 -21.53 -9.30
CA PHE A 137 7.75 -22.14 -8.01
C PHE A 137 8.97 -22.10 -7.09
N VAL A 138 8.86 -21.35 -6.01
CA VAL A 138 9.95 -21.17 -5.03
C VAL A 138 10.22 -22.46 -4.27
N ASP A 139 11.53 -22.76 -4.05
CA ASP A 139 11.98 -23.97 -3.34
C ASP A 139 11.49 -25.29 -3.99
N ALA A 140 11.28 -25.32 -5.31
CA ALA A 140 10.76 -26.48 -6.02
C ALA A 140 11.49 -27.79 -5.67
N ALA A 141 12.80 -27.76 -5.48
CA ALA A 141 13.59 -28.93 -5.12
C ALA A 141 13.19 -29.59 -3.80
N LYS A 142 12.51 -28.85 -2.91
CA LYS A 142 12.03 -29.35 -1.61
C LYS A 142 10.52 -29.64 -1.61
N ARG A 143 9.76 -28.90 -2.44
CA ARG A 143 8.30 -28.84 -2.36
C ARG A 143 7.59 -29.55 -3.51
N LEU A 144 8.30 -29.92 -4.60
CA LEU A 144 7.71 -30.58 -5.76
C LEU A 144 7.96 -32.08 -5.70
N ASP A 145 6.88 -32.84 -5.56
CA ASP A 145 6.95 -34.31 -5.44
C ASP A 145 7.06 -35.01 -6.80
N SER A 146 6.29 -34.57 -7.79
CA SER A 146 6.27 -35.21 -9.12
C SER A 146 5.79 -34.27 -10.20
N VAL A 147 6.25 -34.54 -11.44
CA VAL A 147 5.85 -33.83 -12.66
C VAL A 147 5.46 -34.84 -13.73
N PHE A 148 4.31 -34.63 -14.34
CA PHE A 148 3.85 -35.39 -15.50
C PHE A 148 3.58 -34.41 -16.65
N VAL A 149 4.05 -34.77 -17.85
CA VAL A 149 3.81 -34.02 -19.08
C VAL A 149 3.04 -34.93 -20.03
N ASN A 150 1.87 -34.47 -20.47
CA ASN A 150 0.97 -35.24 -21.34
C ASN A 150 0.71 -36.66 -20.82
N GLY A 151 0.57 -36.81 -19.48
CA GLY A 151 0.34 -38.08 -18.78
C GLY A 151 1.58 -38.96 -18.58
N ALA A 152 2.74 -38.59 -19.12
CA ALA A 152 3.99 -39.30 -18.91
C ALA A 152 4.84 -38.63 -17.82
N LYS A 153 5.43 -39.44 -16.91
CA LYS A 153 6.34 -38.91 -15.89
C LYS A 153 7.54 -38.22 -16.55
N SER A 154 7.75 -36.97 -16.19
CA SER A 154 8.84 -36.14 -16.70
C SER A 154 10.04 -36.09 -15.77
N THR A 155 11.24 -35.94 -16.35
CA THR A 155 12.38 -35.37 -15.61
C THR A 155 12.26 -33.87 -15.58
N TRP A 156 12.72 -33.25 -14.52
CA TRP A 156 12.75 -31.81 -14.36
C TRP A 156 13.99 -31.41 -13.55
N SER A 157 14.34 -30.13 -13.61
CA SER A 157 15.36 -29.52 -12.76
C SER A 157 14.86 -28.19 -12.24
N SER A 158 15.48 -27.64 -11.22
CA SER A 158 15.18 -26.31 -10.70
C SER A 158 16.37 -25.37 -10.84
N SER A 159 16.10 -24.11 -11.08
CA SER A 159 17.06 -23.01 -11.05
C SER A 159 16.39 -21.83 -10.38
N GLU A 160 16.98 -21.32 -9.29
CA GLU A 160 16.38 -20.24 -8.51
C GLU A 160 14.89 -20.52 -8.17
N ASP A 161 13.98 -19.66 -8.57
CA ASP A 161 12.54 -19.77 -8.35
C ASP A 161 11.80 -20.54 -9.45
N HIS A 162 12.52 -21.29 -10.31
CA HIS A 162 11.97 -21.89 -11.52
C HIS A 162 12.08 -23.42 -11.54
N VAL A 163 11.06 -24.06 -12.11
CA VAL A 163 11.01 -25.46 -12.52
C VAL A 163 11.24 -25.53 -14.03
N LEU A 164 12.26 -26.26 -14.45
CA LEU A 164 12.66 -26.39 -15.85
C LEU A 164 12.22 -27.75 -16.38
N ILE A 165 11.34 -27.75 -17.40
CA ILE A 165 10.83 -28.93 -18.07
C ILE A 165 11.46 -29.00 -19.47
N PRO A 166 12.13 -30.12 -19.84
CA PRO A 166 12.76 -30.23 -21.13
C PRO A 166 11.77 -30.01 -22.29
N ALA A 167 12.10 -29.13 -23.23
CA ALA A 167 11.24 -28.82 -24.38
C ALA A 167 10.91 -30.07 -25.22
N ALA A 168 11.80 -31.08 -25.24
CA ALA A 168 11.56 -32.35 -25.91
C ALA A 168 10.37 -33.17 -25.34
N MET A 169 9.86 -32.84 -24.18
CA MET A 169 8.66 -33.44 -23.58
C MET A 169 7.35 -32.78 -24.03
N LEU A 170 7.44 -31.62 -24.72
CA LEU A 170 6.29 -30.88 -25.23
C LEU A 170 5.99 -31.23 -26.68
N GLU A 171 4.71 -31.15 -27.01
CA GLU A 171 4.20 -31.28 -28.37
C GLU A 171 3.84 -29.89 -28.92
N GLU A 172 3.98 -29.67 -30.23
CA GLU A 172 3.41 -28.49 -30.86
C GLU A 172 1.87 -28.52 -30.75
N GLY A 173 1.27 -27.47 -30.24
CA GLY A 173 -0.16 -27.41 -29.93
C GLY A 173 -0.46 -27.67 -28.46
N GLY A 174 -1.50 -28.44 -28.16
CA GLY A 174 -2.00 -28.64 -26.79
C GLY A 174 -1.10 -29.50 -25.91
N ASN A 175 -0.79 -29.01 -24.72
CA ASN A 175 -0.04 -29.74 -23.68
C ASN A 175 -0.76 -29.67 -22.34
N SER A 176 -0.48 -30.66 -21.50
CA SER A 176 -0.95 -30.71 -20.09
C SER A 176 0.21 -31.07 -19.18
N ILE A 177 0.39 -30.33 -18.12
CA ILE A 177 1.41 -30.60 -17.10
C ILE A 177 0.73 -30.71 -15.75
N THR A 178 0.96 -31.83 -15.05
CA THR A 178 0.44 -32.05 -13.71
C THR A 178 1.61 -32.10 -12.71
N LEU A 179 1.51 -31.30 -11.66
CA LEU A 179 2.53 -31.17 -10.61
C LEU A 179 1.88 -31.46 -9.25
N ALA A 180 2.43 -32.43 -8.51
CA ALA A 180 2.06 -32.64 -7.10
C ALA A 180 3.08 -31.88 -6.23
N PHE A 181 2.59 -31.09 -5.28
CA PHE A 181 3.42 -30.14 -4.56
C PHE A 181 2.95 -29.90 -3.10
N GLU A 182 3.85 -29.36 -2.31
CA GLU A 182 3.60 -28.76 -1.00
C GLU A 182 3.64 -27.23 -1.14
N ALA A 183 2.53 -26.55 -0.81
CA ALA A 183 2.42 -25.10 -0.93
C ALA A 183 3.33 -24.38 0.09
N GLY A 184 3.90 -23.24 -0.32
CA GLY A 184 4.58 -22.34 0.60
C GLY A 184 3.61 -21.40 1.31
N ASP A 185 3.87 -21.05 2.54
CA ASP A 185 2.99 -20.21 3.35
C ASP A 185 3.18 -18.70 3.14
N ALA A 186 4.25 -18.27 2.47
CA ALA A 186 4.65 -16.86 2.37
C ALA A 186 3.60 -15.93 1.72
N ALA A 187 2.70 -16.46 0.89
CA ALA A 187 1.64 -15.70 0.25
C ALA A 187 0.23 -16.21 0.61
N LEU A 188 0.12 -17.09 1.63
CA LEU A 188 -1.14 -17.68 2.08
C LEU A 188 -1.70 -17.06 3.36
N ASN A 189 -0.98 -16.19 4.04
CA ASN A 189 -1.40 -15.46 5.24
C ASN A 189 -2.22 -16.33 6.22
N ARG A 190 -1.62 -17.45 6.66
CA ARG A 190 -2.29 -18.44 7.51
C ARG A 190 -2.36 -18.02 8.97
N SER A 191 -3.52 -18.27 9.58
CA SER A 191 -3.73 -18.22 11.03
C SER A 191 -4.43 -19.50 11.50
N ASP A 192 -4.68 -19.66 12.81
CA ASP A 192 -5.32 -20.86 13.38
C ASP A 192 -6.75 -21.09 12.82
N ASP A 193 -7.48 -20.03 12.53
CA ASP A 193 -8.91 -20.11 12.21
C ASP A 193 -9.25 -19.64 10.79
N PHE A 194 -8.28 -19.10 10.05
CA PHE A 194 -8.49 -18.65 8.67
C PHE A 194 -7.17 -18.48 7.92
N LEU A 195 -7.29 -18.40 6.60
CA LEU A 195 -6.22 -18.01 5.69
C LEU A 195 -6.79 -17.29 4.47
N TYR A 196 -5.94 -16.57 3.77
CA TYR A 196 -6.26 -15.93 2.49
C TYR A 196 -5.02 -15.81 1.63
N THR A 197 -5.23 -15.87 0.31
CA THR A 197 -4.16 -15.63 -0.66
C THR A 197 -3.92 -14.14 -0.85
N LEU A 198 -2.64 -13.75 -1.04
CA LEU A 198 -2.25 -12.40 -1.43
C LEU A 198 -1.06 -12.51 -2.38
N PHE A 199 -1.36 -12.58 -3.68
CA PHE A 199 -0.40 -12.92 -4.72
C PHE A 199 0.18 -11.71 -5.47
N VAL A 200 -0.36 -10.52 -5.25
CA VAL A 200 0.17 -9.29 -5.83
C VAL A 200 1.54 -8.93 -5.24
N PRO A 201 2.53 -8.50 -6.02
CA PRO A 201 2.54 -8.37 -7.48
C PRO A 201 3.01 -9.63 -8.24
N ASP A 202 3.86 -10.46 -7.65
CA ASP A 202 4.51 -11.65 -8.23
C ASP A 202 4.74 -12.72 -7.15
N ARG A 203 3.75 -12.94 -6.28
CA ARG A 203 3.88 -13.82 -5.11
C ARG A 203 3.12 -15.15 -5.24
N ALA A 204 2.41 -15.38 -6.35
CA ALA A 204 1.68 -16.62 -6.54
C ALA A 204 2.61 -17.83 -6.55
N HIS A 205 3.78 -17.71 -7.16
CA HIS A 205 4.78 -18.78 -7.24
C HIS A 205 5.47 -19.11 -5.91
N PHE A 206 5.28 -18.31 -4.85
CA PHE A 206 5.71 -18.68 -3.49
C PHE A 206 4.84 -19.80 -2.91
N SER A 207 3.62 -19.95 -3.41
CA SER A 207 2.64 -20.91 -2.90
C SER A 207 2.22 -21.97 -3.91
N LEU A 208 2.16 -21.63 -5.20
CA LEU A 208 1.61 -22.47 -6.26
C LEU A 208 2.58 -22.57 -7.45
N PRO A 209 2.75 -23.74 -8.07
CA PRO A 209 3.51 -23.84 -9.33
C PRO A 209 2.65 -23.33 -10.50
N LEU A 210 3.07 -22.24 -11.13
CA LEU A 210 2.33 -21.61 -12.24
C LEU A 210 3.25 -20.72 -13.10
N ILE A 211 2.70 -20.01 -14.06
CA ILE A 211 3.38 -18.96 -14.82
C ILE A 211 2.97 -17.62 -14.24
N ASP A 212 3.88 -16.99 -13.49
CA ASP A 212 3.57 -15.82 -12.65
C ASP A 212 3.93 -14.52 -13.37
N GLN A 213 3.11 -14.13 -14.34
CA GLN A 213 3.28 -12.89 -15.11
C GLN A 213 1.94 -12.29 -15.54
N PRO A 214 1.77 -10.95 -15.56
CA PRO A 214 0.48 -10.31 -15.81
C PRO A 214 0.04 -10.42 -17.27
N ASN A 215 0.97 -10.46 -18.21
CA ASN A 215 0.68 -10.40 -19.65
C ASN A 215 0.43 -11.77 -20.29
N LEU A 216 0.21 -12.79 -19.48
CA LEU A 216 -0.18 -14.12 -19.91
C LEU A 216 -1.32 -14.63 -19.02
N LYS A 217 -2.53 -14.09 -19.25
CA LYS A 217 -3.73 -14.45 -18.50
C LYS A 217 -4.12 -15.91 -18.69
N GLY A 218 -4.62 -16.53 -17.64
CA GLY A 218 -5.18 -17.88 -17.68
C GLY A 218 -6.50 -17.98 -16.89
N SER A 219 -7.34 -18.94 -17.23
CA SER A 219 -8.51 -19.26 -16.41
C SER A 219 -8.15 -20.24 -15.29
N VAL A 220 -8.78 -20.10 -14.12
CA VAL A 220 -8.52 -20.98 -12.97
C VAL A 220 -9.79 -21.68 -12.50
N ALA A 221 -9.66 -22.96 -12.14
CA ALA A 221 -10.68 -23.72 -11.41
C ALA A 221 -10.09 -24.27 -10.12
N TRP A 222 -10.81 -24.11 -9.03
CA TRP A 222 -10.37 -24.55 -7.71
C TRP A 222 -11.13 -25.79 -7.25
N THR A 223 -10.43 -26.73 -6.61
CA THR A 223 -10.99 -27.80 -5.81
C THR A 223 -10.32 -27.75 -4.45
N ILE A 224 -11.04 -27.40 -3.40
CA ILE A 224 -10.47 -27.15 -2.07
C ILE A 224 -11.12 -28.06 -1.05
N SER A 225 -10.28 -28.88 -0.38
CA SER A 225 -10.63 -29.65 0.79
C SER A 225 -10.19 -28.89 2.05
N ALA A 226 -11.13 -28.50 2.90
CA ALA A 226 -10.91 -27.72 4.11
C ALA A 226 -11.72 -28.26 5.28
N PRO A 227 -11.44 -27.88 6.55
CA PRO A 227 -12.26 -28.25 7.72
C PRO A 227 -13.74 -27.97 7.46
N SER A 228 -14.62 -28.87 7.88
CA SER A 228 -16.06 -28.82 7.52
C SER A 228 -16.80 -27.61 8.11
N ASP A 229 -16.28 -27.02 9.17
CA ASP A 229 -16.77 -25.79 9.83
C ASP A 229 -16.22 -24.49 9.21
N TRP A 230 -15.35 -24.58 8.18
CA TRP A 230 -14.79 -23.44 7.47
C TRP A 230 -15.63 -23.08 6.24
N GLN A 231 -15.81 -21.78 5.99
CA GLN A 231 -16.24 -21.26 4.70
C GLN A 231 -15.05 -21.23 3.74
N VAL A 232 -15.32 -21.43 2.44
CA VAL A 232 -14.32 -21.29 1.37
C VAL A 232 -14.89 -20.35 0.32
N VAL A 233 -14.16 -19.32 -0.01
CA VAL A 233 -14.51 -18.29 -1.00
C VAL A 233 -13.42 -18.25 -2.05
N THR A 234 -13.78 -18.25 -3.33
CA THR A 234 -12.83 -18.19 -4.45
C THR A 234 -13.27 -17.15 -5.47
N ASN A 235 -12.53 -16.98 -6.55
CA ASN A 235 -12.89 -16.08 -7.66
C ASN A 235 -14.24 -16.41 -8.33
N SER A 236 -14.73 -17.65 -8.21
CA SER A 236 -15.92 -18.15 -8.92
C SER A 236 -16.88 -18.85 -7.98
N SER A 237 -18.08 -19.13 -8.46
CA SER A 237 -19.14 -19.79 -7.70
C SER A 237 -18.82 -21.26 -7.41
N GLU A 238 -19.26 -21.72 -6.23
CA GLU A 238 -19.22 -23.14 -5.88
C GLU A 238 -20.16 -23.93 -6.80
N LEU A 239 -19.64 -24.97 -7.42
CA LEU A 239 -20.47 -25.91 -8.20
C LEU A 239 -21.34 -26.72 -7.26
N SER A 240 -22.65 -26.77 -7.50
CA SER A 240 -23.56 -27.50 -6.66
C SER A 240 -23.08 -28.93 -6.39
N ALA A 241 -23.09 -29.31 -5.12
CA ALA A 241 -22.47 -30.50 -4.54
C ALA A 241 -22.67 -31.80 -5.31
N LEU A 242 -21.89 -32.06 -6.31
CA LEU A 242 -21.42 -33.39 -6.63
C LEU A 242 -20.36 -33.68 -5.57
N ALA A 243 -20.59 -34.69 -4.73
CA ALA A 243 -19.61 -35.15 -3.76
C ALA A 243 -18.32 -35.51 -4.53
N VAL A 244 -17.44 -34.53 -4.68
CA VAL A 244 -16.12 -34.72 -5.28
C VAL A 244 -15.33 -35.53 -4.27
N LYS A 245 -15.13 -36.82 -4.55
CA LYS A 245 -14.23 -37.65 -3.76
C LYS A 245 -12.80 -37.19 -4.07
N SER A 246 -12.25 -36.40 -3.22
CA SER A 246 -10.82 -36.13 -3.24
C SER A 246 -10.08 -37.28 -2.56
N GLU A 247 -9.08 -37.87 -3.19
CA GLU A 247 -8.20 -38.86 -2.57
C GLU A 247 -7.40 -38.28 -1.40
N LEU A 248 -7.37 -36.94 -1.29
CA LEU A 248 -6.69 -36.19 -0.23
C LEU A 248 -7.58 -35.89 0.98
N ALA A 249 -8.92 -36.07 0.90
CA ALA A 249 -9.85 -35.70 1.98
C ALA A 249 -9.71 -36.63 3.21
N GLN A 250 -9.60 -36.02 4.39
CA GLN A 250 -9.57 -36.72 5.70
C GLN A 250 -10.96 -36.67 6.38
N GLU A 251 -11.15 -37.45 7.46
CA GLU A 251 -12.31 -37.30 8.35
C GLU A 251 -12.43 -35.85 8.86
N ASN A 252 -13.66 -35.30 8.86
CA ASN A 252 -13.99 -33.91 9.22
C ASN A 252 -13.58 -32.82 8.21
N GLN A 253 -13.37 -33.18 6.95
CA GLN A 253 -13.17 -32.23 5.88
C GLN A 253 -14.27 -32.26 4.84
N THR A 254 -14.51 -31.10 4.20
CA THR A 254 -15.42 -30.96 3.08
C THR A 254 -14.64 -30.51 1.86
N THR A 255 -14.81 -31.24 0.75
CA THR A 255 -14.24 -30.87 -0.54
C THR A 255 -15.27 -30.07 -1.34
N ARG A 256 -14.87 -28.90 -1.82
CA ARG A 256 -15.68 -28.01 -2.65
C ARG A 256 -15.00 -27.79 -3.99
N ALA A 257 -15.76 -27.85 -5.07
CA ALA A 257 -15.28 -27.52 -6.42
C ALA A 257 -15.95 -26.22 -6.89
N PHE A 258 -15.19 -25.40 -7.59
CA PHE A 258 -15.61 -24.08 -8.05
C PHE A 258 -15.57 -24.02 -9.59
N ALA A 259 -16.41 -23.19 -10.16
CA ALA A 259 -16.47 -22.95 -11.59
C ALA A 259 -15.14 -22.40 -12.12
N ARG A 260 -14.90 -22.56 -13.41
CA ARG A 260 -13.72 -21.95 -14.06
C ARG A 260 -13.98 -20.46 -14.29
N THR A 261 -12.97 -19.64 -13.99
CA THR A 261 -13.05 -18.20 -14.18
C THR A 261 -12.89 -17.80 -15.65
N GLU A 262 -13.21 -16.55 -15.97
CA GLU A 262 -12.67 -15.84 -17.11
C GLU A 262 -11.14 -15.76 -17.00
N PRO A 263 -10.43 -15.42 -18.09
CA PRO A 263 -8.96 -15.25 -18.04
C PRO A 263 -8.53 -14.12 -17.11
N LEU A 264 -7.78 -14.45 -16.07
CA LEU A 264 -7.20 -13.53 -15.08
C LEU A 264 -5.67 -13.61 -15.11
N PRO A 265 -4.95 -12.54 -14.76
CA PRO A 265 -3.54 -12.64 -14.42
C PRO A 265 -3.35 -13.41 -13.10
N SER A 266 -2.20 -14.05 -12.92
CA SER A 266 -1.91 -14.92 -11.77
C SER A 266 -2.07 -14.23 -10.41
N TYR A 267 -1.76 -12.95 -10.31
CA TYR A 267 -1.86 -12.19 -9.06
C TYR A 267 -3.32 -11.99 -8.57
N LEU A 268 -4.31 -12.24 -9.44
CA LEU A 268 -5.73 -12.20 -9.09
C LEU A 268 -6.33 -13.59 -8.76
N PHE A 269 -5.57 -14.68 -8.89
CA PHE A 269 -6.01 -15.97 -8.43
C PHE A 269 -6.17 -15.94 -6.92
N ALA A 270 -7.36 -16.23 -6.41
CA ALA A 270 -7.64 -16.02 -5.00
C ALA A 270 -8.55 -17.07 -4.40
N PHE A 271 -8.25 -17.39 -3.15
CA PHE A 271 -9.19 -18.02 -2.23
C PHE A 271 -8.98 -17.49 -0.80
N ALA A 272 -10.06 -17.48 -0.04
CA ALA A 272 -10.04 -17.32 1.40
C ALA A 272 -10.77 -18.53 2.03
N ALA A 273 -10.25 -19.04 3.14
CA ALA A 273 -10.88 -20.15 3.85
C ALA A 273 -10.79 -19.93 5.35
N GLY A 274 -11.85 -20.22 6.11
CA GLY A 274 -11.81 -20.02 7.56
C GLY A 274 -13.17 -20.00 8.22
N LYS A 275 -13.16 -19.75 9.53
CA LYS A 275 -14.36 -19.58 10.37
C LYS A 275 -14.96 -18.19 10.17
N PHE A 276 -15.51 -17.95 8.98
CA PHE A 276 -16.20 -16.71 8.67
C PHE A 276 -17.70 -16.82 8.94
N GLN A 277 -18.30 -15.73 9.41
CA GLN A 277 -19.72 -15.49 9.36
C GLN A 277 -20.09 -15.01 7.96
N ARG A 278 -21.33 -15.22 7.55
CA ARG A 278 -21.81 -14.94 6.20
C ARG A 278 -23.07 -14.09 6.24
N GLU A 279 -23.06 -12.97 5.49
CA GLU A 279 -24.21 -12.10 5.27
C GLU A 279 -24.45 -11.97 3.76
N THR A 280 -25.67 -12.21 3.31
CA THR A 280 -26.01 -12.20 1.87
C THR A 280 -27.15 -11.23 1.61
N LYS A 281 -27.03 -10.42 0.56
CA LYS A 281 -28.08 -9.52 0.06
C LYS A 281 -28.20 -9.60 -1.45
N THR A 282 -29.42 -9.39 -1.95
CA THR A 282 -29.67 -9.21 -3.37
C THR A 282 -30.11 -7.78 -3.62
N ILE A 283 -29.34 -7.04 -4.41
CA ILE A 283 -29.63 -5.64 -4.78
C ILE A 283 -29.52 -5.53 -6.31
N ASN A 284 -30.51 -4.94 -6.96
CA ASN A 284 -30.57 -4.81 -8.42
C ASN A 284 -30.37 -6.15 -9.16
N ASP A 285 -31.06 -7.20 -8.69
CA ASP A 285 -30.98 -8.59 -9.19
C ASP A 285 -29.58 -9.24 -9.10
N ARG A 286 -28.63 -8.63 -8.38
CA ARG A 286 -27.32 -9.20 -8.10
C ARG A 286 -27.21 -9.66 -6.66
N GLU A 287 -26.96 -10.96 -6.46
CA GLU A 287 -26.62 -11.51 -5.16
C GLU A 287 -25.16 -11.16 -4.82
N MET A 288 -24.94 -10.70 -3.61
CA MET A 288 -23.62 -10.39 -3.06
C MET A 288 -23.51 -11.01 -1.67
N THR A 289 -22.36 -11.58 -1.34
CA THR A 289 -22.11 -12.15 -0.01
C THR A 289 -20.87 -11.51 0.62
N MET A 290 -21.06 -11.06 1.85
CA MET A 290 -19.99 -10.59 2.74
C MET A 290 -19.61 -11.70 3.71
N TYR A 291 -18.30 -11.95 3.83
CA TYR A 291 -17.74 -12.85 4.84
C TYR A 291 -16.93 -12.03 5.85
N HIS A 292 -17.10 -12.27 7.16
CA HIS A 292 -16.45 -11.49 8.21
C HIS A 292 -16.19 -12.32 9.47
N ARG A 293 -15.41 -11.77 10.39
CA ARG A 293 -15.09 -12.37 11.69
C ARG A 293 -15.54 -11.50 12.89
N GLU A 294 -16.18 -10.34 12.64
CA GLU A 294 -16.70 -9.51 13.73
C GLU A 294 -17.74 -10.26 14.55
N THR A 295 -17.58 -10.26 15.86
CA THR A 295 -18.43 -10.97 16.83
C THR A 295 -19.46 -10.07 17.51
N ASP A 296 -19.31 -8.76 17.38
CA ASP A 296 -20.29 -7.79 17.87
C ASP A 296 -21.42 -7.62 16.87
N ARG A 297 -22.57 -8.26 17.16
CA ARG A 297 -23.73 -8.24 16.26
C ARG A 297 -24.31 -6.85 16.07
N ASP A 298 -24.31 -6.02 17.11
CA ASP A 298 -24.83 -4.65 17.02
C ASP A 298 -23.97 -3.80 16.07
N LYS A 299 -22.65 -4.03 16.08
CA LYS A 299 -21.73 -3.40 15.14
C LYS A 299 -21.95 -3.89 13.69
N VAL A 300 -22.15 -5.19 13.49
CA VAL A 300 -22.47 -5.75 12.18
C VAL A 300 -23.76 -5.15 11.65
N ASP A 301 -24.84 -5.16 12.46
CA ASP A 301 -26.15 -4.67 12.07
C ASP A 301 -26.13 -3.16 11.74
N ALA A 302 -25.30 -2.37 12.42
CA ALA A 302 -25.13 -0.96 12.15
C ALA A 302 -24.40 -0.62 10.83
N ASN A 303 -23.65 -1.56 10.26
CA ASN A 303 -22.79 -1.31 9.09
C ASN A 303 -23.24 -2.04 7.83
N ILE A 304 -23.94 -3.17 7.96
CA ILE A 304 -24.18 -4.10 6.87
C ILE A 304 -24.95 -3.47 5.70
N ASP A 305 -26.00 -2.69 5.97
CA ASP A 305 -26.82 -2.08 4.93
C ASP A 305 -25.99 -1.13 4.08
N GLU A 306 -25.28 -0.22 4.72
CA GLU A 306 -24.44 0.77 4.05
C GLU A 306 -23.32 0.14 3.22
N ILE A 307 -22.68 -0.94 3.73
CA ILE A 307 -21.62 -1.65 3.00
C ILE A 307 -22.16 -2.20 1.68
N PHE A 308 -23.30 -2.90 1.71
CA PHE A 308 -23.90 -3.49 0.50
C PHE A 308 -24.42 -2.41 -0.46
N ASP A 309 -25.04 -1.35 0.06
CA ASP A 309 -25.57 -0.25 -0.75
C ASP A 309 -24.44 0.50 -1.49
N LEU A 310 -23.30 0.75 -0.84
CA LEU A 310 -22.14 1.39 -1.46
C LEU A 310 -21.56 0.53 -2.60
N HIS A 311 -21.49 -0.80 -2.44
CA HIS A 311 -21.08 -1.71 -3.52
C HIS A 311 -22.05 -1.66 -4.70
N ALA A 312 -23.35 -1.73 -4.43
CA ALA A 312 -24.38 -1.69 -5.46
C ALA A 312 -24.37 -0.37 -6.24
N GLN A 313 -24.19 0.75 -5.55
CA GLN A 313 -24.06 2.08 -6.16
C GLN A 313 -22.79 2.18 -7.02
N ALA A 314 -21.64 1.69 -6.53
CA ALA A 314 -20.40 1.68 -7.28
C ALA A 314 -20.51 0.86 -8.57
N LEU A 315 -21.08 -0.35 -8.49
CA LEU A 315 -21.33 -1.20 -9.66
C LEU A 315 -22.21 -0.50 -10.70
N ALA A 316 -23.37 0.01 -10.27
CA ALA A 316 -24.31 0.68 -11.18
C ALA A 316 -23.68 1.92 -11.85
N TRP A 317 -22.92 2.71 -11.11
CA TRP A 317 -22.23 3.87 -11.63
C TRP A 317 -21.17 3.49 -12.69
N LEU A 318 -20.38 2.44 -12.42
CA LEU A 318 -19.33 1.97 -13.33
C LEU A 318 -19.91 1.33 -14.59
N GLU A 319 -20.98 0.55 -14.48
CA GLU A 319 -21.72 -0.01 -15.64
C GLU A 319 -22.22 1.12 -16.57
N ASP A 320 -22.76 2.20 -16.01
CA ASP A 320 -23.15 3.38 -16.81
C ASP A 320 -21.94 4.13 -17.39
N TYR A 321 -20.95 4.41 -16.55
CA TYR A 321 -19.79 5.20 -16.99
C TYR A 321 -19.00 4.50 -18.09
N THR A 322 -18.76 3.19 -17.97
CA THR A 322 -17.98 2.40 -18.92
C THR A 322 -18.81 1.91 -20.11
N ALA A 323 -20.13 1.83 -19.97
CA ALA A 323 -21.07 1.16 -20.88
C ALA A 323 -20.75 -0.34 -21.07
N ILE A 324 -20.13 -0.98 -20.06
CA ILE A 324 -19.81 -2.40 -20.00
C ILE A 324 -20.43 -2.94 -18.72
N PRO A 325 -21.33 -3.97 -18.78
CA PRO A 325 -21.81 -4.64 -17.58
C PRO A 325 -20.68 -5.22 -16.74
N TYR A 326 -20.91 -5.47 -15.46
CA TYR A 326 -19.96 -6.16 -14.61
C TYR A 326 -19.42 -7.42 -15.28
N PRO A 327 -18.08 -7.55 -15.44
CA PRO A 327 -17.53 -8.51 -16.39
C PRO A 327 -17.29 -9.92 -15.84
N PHE A 328 -17.62 -10.19 -14.55
CA PHE A 328 -17.36 -11.47 -13.89
C PHE A 328 -18.64 -12.12 -13.39
N GLU A 329 -18.55 -13.41 -13.00
CA GLU A 329 -19.72 -14.20 -12.64
C GLU A 329 -20.36 -13.78 -11.32
N LYS A 330 -19.55 -13.58 -10.26
CA LYS A 330 -20.05 -13.29 -8.91
C LYS A 330 -19.34 -12.08 -8.30
N PHE A 331 -19.99 -11.47 -7.30
CA PHE A 331 -19.47 -10.34 -6.57
C PHE A 331 -19.57 -10.58 -5.06
N ASP A 332 -18.55 -11.24 -4.49
CA ASP A 332 -18.45 -11.51 -3.06
C ASP A 332 -17.20 -10.83 -2.49
N PHE A 333 -17.20 -10.59 -1.19
CA PHE A 333 -16.08 -9.94 -0.50
C PHE A 333 -15.88 -10.46 0.92
N VAL A 334 -14.65 -10.42 1.37
CA VAL A 334 -14.21 -10.94 2.67
C VAL A 334 -13.54 -9.85 3.48
N LEU A 335 -14.02 -9.64 4.70
CA LEU A 335 -13.44 -8.71 5.66
C LEU A 335 -12.39 -9.44 6.49
N ILE A 336 -11.13 -9.07 6.28
CA ILE A 336 -9.99 -9.70 6.93
C ILE A 336 -9.55 -8.87 8.15
N PRO A 337 -9.52 -9.46 9.35
CA PRO A 337 -8.93 -8.81 10.52
C PRO A 337 -7.47 -8.47 10.26
N SER A 338 -7.06 -7.23 10.53
CA SER A 338 -5.66 -6.80 10.37
C SER A 338 -5.07 -6.99 8.97
N PHE A 339 -5.89 -6.87 7.92
CA PHE A 339 -5.43 -6.95 6.54
C PHE A 339 -4.34 -5.91 6.25
N GLN A 340 -3.29 -6.29 5.52
CA GLN A 340 -2.13 -5.43 5.23
C GLN A 340 -2.53 -4.22 4.39
N TYR A 341 -3.50 -4.38 3.46
CA TYR A 341 -3.99 -3.34 2.55
C TYR A 341 -5.30 -2.74 3.03
N GLY A 342 -5.81 -1.75 2.31
CA GLY A 342 -7.18 -1.26 2.45
C GLY A 342 -8.17 -2.25 1.86
N GLY A 343 -7.87 -2.68 0.64
CA GLY A 343 -8.58 -3.71 -0.11
C GLY A 343 -7.63 -4.45 -1.07
N MET A 344 -8.17 -5.45 -1.77
CA MET A 344 -7.54 -6.19 -2.85
C MET A 344 -8.61 -6.69 -3.82
N GLU A 345 -8.46 -6.37 -5.06
CA GLU A 345 -9.45 -6.42 -6.13
C GLU A 345 -9.72 -7.81 -6.74
N HIS A 346 -9.52 -8.90 -6.04
CA HIS A 346 -9.77 -10.23 -6.62
C HIS A 346 -11.22 -10.38 -7.11
N PRO A 347 -11.49 -10.59 -8.41
CA PRO A 347 -12.85 -10.82 -8.87
C PRO A 347 -13.54 -11.95 -8.10
N GLY A 348 -14.76 -11.72 -7.62
CA GLY A 348 -15.55 -12.69 -6.86
C GLY A 348 -15.03 -13.00 -5.44
N ASN A 349 -13.92 -12.43 -5.02
CA ASN A 349 -13.32 -12.63 -3.69
C ASN A 349 -12.54 -11.38 -3.28
N ILE A 350 -13.18 -10.21 -3.32
CA ILE A 350 -12.55 -8.94 -2.93
C ILE A 350 -12.19 -9.01 -1.44
N LEU A 351 -10.95 -8.70 -1.09
CA LEU A 351 -10.55 -8.64 0.31
C LEU A 351 -10.55 -7.19 0.80
N TYR A 352 -11.05 -6.98 2.03
CA TYR A 352 -11.02 -5.68 2.69
C TYR A 352 -10.45 -5.78 4.10
N ARG A 353 -9.82 -4.72 4.56
CA ARG A 353 -9.51 -4.57 5.98
C ARG A 353 -10.81 -4.39 6.76
N GLU A 354 -11.12 -5.31 7.68
CA GLU A 354 -12.36 -5.30 8.46
C GLU A 354 -12.62 -3.92 9.11
N ALA A 355 -11.62 -3.33 9.77
CA ALA A 355 -11.76 -2.04 10.44
C ALA A 355 -12.02 -0.84 9.50
N SER A 356 -11.83 -1.00 8.19
CA SER A 356 -12.15 0.03 7.19
C SER A 356 -13.62 0.02 6.79
N LEU A 357 -14.30 -1.12 6.92
CA LEU A 357 -15.70 -1.28 6.56
C LEU A 357 -16.63 -1.35 7.78
N MET A 358 -16.23 -2.09 8.82
CA MET A 358 -16.98 -2.21 10.10
C MET A 358 -16.64 -1.04 11.03
N LEU A 359 -17.27 0.10 10.79
CA LEU A 359 -17.01 1.34 11.54
C LEU A 359 -17.68 1.33 12.91
N ASP A 360 -17.05 1.96 13.89
CA ASP A 360 -17.58 2.19 15.21
C ASP A 360 -18.55 3.39 15.22
N ALA A 361 -19.41 3.50 16.23
CA ALA A 361 -20.34 4.62 16.40
C ALA A 361 -19.64 6.01 16.54
N THR A 362 -18.33 6.00 16.82
CA THR A 362 -17.48 7.20 16.89
C THR A 362 -16.73 7.47 15.58
N ALA A 363 -17.18 6.88 14.45
CA ALA A 363 -16.53 7.09 13.17
C ALA A 363 -16.57 8.57 12.76
N THR A 364 -15.41 9.08 12.28
CA THR A 364 -15.31 10.42 11.72
C THR A 364 -15.82 10.46 10.28
N GLN A 365 -16.20 11.64 9.80
CA GLN A 365 -16.56 11.84 8.39
C GLN A 365 -15.47 11.27 7.44
N ASN A 366 -14.19 11.49 7.77
CA ASN A 366 -13.10 10.93 7.00
C ASN A 366 -13.12 9.39 6.96
N GLN A 367 -13.49 8.71 8.04
CA GLN A 367 -13.60 7.24 8.03
C GLN A 367 -14.80 6.76 7.22
N ILE A 368 -15.92 7.46 7.30
CA ILE A 368 -17.13 7.16 6.51
C ILE A 368 -16.83 7.33 5.01
N LEU A 369 -16.19 8.43 4.63
CA LEU A 369 -15.80 8.69 3.25
C LEU A 369 -14.68 7.75 2.77
N ALA A 370 -13.76 7.34 3.66
CA ALA A 370 -12.73 6.36 3.34
C ALA A 370 -13.30 4.97 3.08
N ARG A 371 -14.34 4.55 3.84
CA ARG A 371 -15.10 3.31 3.56
C ARG A 371 -15.70 3.34 2.16
N ALA A 372 -16.43 4.41 1.83
CA ALA A 372 -17.02 4.54 0.51
C ALA A 372 -15.97 4.56 -0.60
N SER A 373 -14.82 5.19 -0.33
CA SER A 373 -13.74 5.27 -1.32
C SER A 373 -13.05 3.94 -1.56
N VAL A 374 -12.75 3.16 -0.53
CA VAL A 374 -12.09 1.86 -0.72
C VAL A 374 -13.04 0.89 -1.42
N ILE A 375 -14.33 0.89 -1.08
CA ILE A 375 -15.33 0.09 -1.80
C ILE A 375 -15.38 0.47 -3.28
N ALA A 376 -15.44 1.77 -3.58
CA ALA A 376 -15.49 2.26 -4.95
C ALA A 376 -14.19 1.96 -5.71
N HIS A 377 -13.03 2.02 -5.05
CA HIS A 377 -11.71 1.71 -5.59
C HIS A 377 -11.62 0.23 -6.01
N GLU A 378 -11.91 -0.71 -5.10
CA GLU A 378 -11.86 -2.13 -5.41
C GLU A 378 -12.91 -2.53 -6.46
N THR A 379 -14.07 -1.88 -6.44
CA THR A 379 -15.09 -2.11 -7.47
C THR A 379 -14.65 -1.59 -8.84
N ALA A 380 -13.94 -0.46 -8.90
CA ALA A 380 -13.46 0.09 -10.18
C ALA A 380 -12.39 -0.78 -10.83
N HIS A 381 -11.58 -1.49 -10.04
CA HIS A 381 -10.61 -2.44 -10.55
C HIS A 381 -11.20 -3.53 -11.42
N MET A 382 -12.46 -3.92 -11.21
CA MET A 382 -13.13 -4.92 -12.04
C MET A 382 -13.08 -4.59 -13.54
N TRP A 383 -13.06 -3.31 -13.90
CA TRP A 383 -12.84 -2.83 -15.27
C TRP A 383 -11.38 -2.41 -15.52
N PHE A 384 -10.76 -1.71 -14.56
CA PHE A 384 -9.44 -1.11 -14.67
C PHE A 384 -8.41 -1.90 -13.85
N GLY A 385 -7.89 -2.97 -14.39
CA GLY A 385 -6.97 -3.92 -13.75
C GLY A 385 -7.32 -5.36 -14.06
N ASP A 386 -8.59 -5.72 -13.94
CA ASP A 386 -9.06 -7.09 -14.07
C ASP A 386 -9.58 -7.40 -15.47
N LEU A 387 -10.60 -6.68 -15.96
CA LEU A 387 -11.06 -6.81 -17.35
C LEU A 387 -9.91 -6.45 -18.31
N VAL A 388 -9.33 -5.26 -18.14
CA VAL A 388 -8.15 -4.81 -18.89
C VAL A 388 -6.98 -4.69 -17.95
N THR A 389 -5.98 -5.56 -18.10
CA THR A 389 -4.80 -5.62 -17.23
C THR A 389 -3.60 -4.97 -17.92
N MET A 390 -2.71 -4.33 -17.16
CA MET A 390 -1.44 -3.84 -17.69
C MET A 390 -0.65 -4.97 -18.36
N ASN A 391 0.13 -4.63 -19.38
CA ASN A 391 1.00 -5.60 -20.06
C ASN A 391 2.17 -6.03 -19.16
N TRP A 392 2.69 -5.10 -18.35
CA TRP A 392 3.77 -5.34 -17.41
C TRP A 392 3.60 -4.44 -16.19
N PHE A 393 4.26 -4.76 -15.09
CA PHE A 393 4.09 -3.99 -13.84
C PHE A 393 4.71 -2.59 -13.87
N ASP A 394 5.50 -2.23 -14.88
CA ASP A 394 5.91 -0.83 -15.11
C ASP A 394 4.71 0.11 -15.33
N ASP A 395 3.61 -0.43 -15.88
CA ASP A 395 2.31 0.25 -16.04
C ASP A 395 1.30 -0.06 -14.91
N VAL A 396 1.71 -0.68 -13.78
CA VAL A 396 0.80 -1.01 -12.67
C VAL A 396 0.06 0.21 -12.13
N TRP A 397 0.69 1.37 -12.18
CA TRP A 397 0.10 2.63 -11.76
C TRP A 397 -1.21 2.97 -12.50
N THR A 398 -1.39 2.45 -13.71
CA THR A 398 -2.59 2.72 -14.52
C THR A 398 -3.84 2.14 -13.88
N LYS A 399 -3.79 0.92 -13.33
CA LYS A 399 -4.92 0.33 -12.61
C LYS A 399 -5.24 1.13 -11.34
N GLU A 400 -4.23 1.51 -10.59
CA GLU A 400 -4.38 2.24 -9.33
C GLU A 400 -4.89 3.66 -9.53
N VAL A 401 -4.39 4.37 -10.57
CA VAL A 401 -4.87 5.71 -10.86
C VAL A 401 -6.32 5.71 -11.30
N PHE A 402 -6.72 4.77 -12.15
CA PHE A 402 -8.12 4.70 -12.58
C PHE A 402 -9.04 4.29 -11.43
N ALA A 403 -8.63 3.36 -10.58
CA ALA A 403 -9.41 2.97 -9.41
C ALA A 403 -9.64 4.19 -8.47
N ASN A 404 -8.61 4.94 -8.13
CA ASN A 404 -8.74 6.14 -7.30
C ASN A 404 -9.52 7.28 -7.99
N PHE A 405 -9.27 7.50 -9.28
CA PHE A 405 -9.96 8.51 -10.07
C PHE A 405 -11.47 8.23 -10.19
N MET A 406 -11.85 6.97 -10.42
CA MET A 406 -13.25 6.55 -10.45
C MET A 406 -13.87 6.60 -9.05
N ALA A 407 -13.16 6.15 -8.02
CA ALA A 407 -13.63 6.21 -6.64
C ALA A 407 -14.01 7.64 -6.23
N ALA A 408 -13.21 8.64 -6.60
CA ALA A 408 -13.51 10.03 -6.34
C ALA A 408 -14.83 10.49 -7.00
N LYS A 409 -15.17 9.94 -8.17
CA LYS A 409 -16.42 10.26 -8.89
C LYS A 409 -17.62 9.45 -8.38
N ILE A 410 -17.42 8.19 -8.05
CA ILE A 410 -18.44 7.26 -7.54
C ILE A 410 -18.99 7.74 -6.19
N VAL A 411 -18.15 8.24 -5.32
CA VAL A 411 -18.54 8.68 -3.96
C VAL A 411 -19.39 9.95 -4.00
N ASN A 412 -19.25 10.81 -5.02
CA ASN A 412 -19.96 12.09 -5.09
C ASN A 412 -21.48 11.97 -4.98
N PRO A 413 -22.18 11.10 -5.73
CA PRO A 413 -23.64 10.99 -5.62
C PRO A 413 -24.12 10.43 -4.27
N ALA A 414 -23.31 9.63 -3.57
CA ALA A 414 -23.68 9.03 -2.29
C ALA A 414 -23.60 10.06 -1.13
N PHE A 415 -22.79 11.11 -1.28
CA PHE A 415 -22.56 12.13 -0.25
C PHE A 415 -22.69 13.55 -0.83
N PRO A 416 -23.89 13.96 -1.23
CA PRO A 416 -24.10 15.23 -1.95
C PRO A 416 -23.85 16.48 -1.09
N GLU A 417 -23.79 16.34 0.24
CA GLU A 417 -23.49 17.40 1.20
C GLU A 417 -21.99 17.71 1.33
N VAL A 418 -21.12 16.81 0.82
CA VAL A 418 -19.67 16.95 0.92
C VAL A 418 -19.15 17.81 -0.24
N ASP A 419 -18.26 18.75 0.05
CA ASP A 419 -17.46 19.42 -0.96
C ASP A 419 -16.42 18.42 -1.53
N HIS A 420 -16.72 17.81 -2.66
CA HIS A 420 -15.90 16.76 -3.26
C HIS A 420 -14.59 17.25 -3.87
N GLU A 421 -14.49 18.53 -4.26
CA GLU A 421 -13.22 19.13 -4.69
C GLU A 421 -12.29 19.30 -3.49
N LEU A 422 -12.81 19.79 -2.37
CA LEU A 422 -12.07 19.85 -1.12
C LEU A 422 -11.67 18.47 -0.63
N ARG A 423 -12.59 17.50 -0.72
CA ARG A 423 -12.28 16.12 -0.33
C ARG A 423 -11.16 15.52 -1.17
N PHE A 424 -11.22 15.69 -2.49
CA PHE A 424 -10.16 15.24 -3.40
C PHE A 424 -8.81 15.90 -3.03
N HIS A 425 -8.81 17.21 -2.81
CA HIS A 425 -7.64 17.94 -2.39
C HIS A 425 -7.04 17.39 -1.09
N THR A 426 -7.86 17.28 -0.03
CA THR A 426 -7.39 16.82 1.29
C THR A 426 -6.97 15.35 1.31
N ALA A 427 -7.54 14.52 0.46
CA ALA A 427 -7.20 13.10 0.35
C ALA A 427 -5.88 12.86 -0.40
N HIS A 428 -5.60 13.61 -1.46
CA HIS A 428 -4.51 13.29 -2.38
C HIS A 428 -3.27 14.20 -2.25
N HIS A 429 -3.45 15.53 -2.21
CA HIS A 429 -2.32 16.47 -2.28
C HIS A 429 -1.32 16.34 -1.13
N PRO A 430 -1.72 16.25 0.15
CA PRO A 430 -0.77 16.18 1.25
C PRO A 430 0.19 15.01 1.16
N SER A 431 -0.31 13.82 0.82
CA SER A 431 0.50 12.61 0.72
C SER A 431 1.38 12.60 -0.54
N ALA A 432 0.89 13.16 -1.66
CA ALA A 432 1.67 13.34 -2.88
C ALA A 432 2.83 14.33 -2.63
N TYR A 433 2.56 15.46 -2.00
CA TYR A 433 3.57 16.45 -1.63
C TYR A 433 4.61 15.88 -0.67
N ALA A 434 4.20 15.04 0.29
CA ALA A 434 5.11 14.41 1.24
C ALA A 434 6.21 13.57 0.58
N VAL A 435 5.99 13.07 -0.63
CA VAL A 435 6.98 12.33 -1.41
C VAL A 435 7.69 13.24 -2.42
N ASP A 436 6.95 14.03 -3.19
CA ASP A 436 7.50 14.81 -4.30
C ASP A 436 8.43 15.95 -3.87
N ARG A 437 8.34 16.43 -2.60
CA ARG A 437 9.29 17.43 -2.05
C ARG A 437 10.60 16.81 -1.60
N THR A 438 10.75 15.49 -1.56
CA THR A 438 11.89 14.79 -0.98
C THR A 438 12.99 14.52 -2.00
N ALA A 439 14.21 14.31 -1.53
CA ALA A 439 15.30 13.82 -2.37
C ALA A 439 15.06 12.39 -2.92
N GLY A 440 14.07 11.68 -2.38
CA GLY A 440 13.64 10.38 -2.87
C GLY A 440 12.43 10.42 -3.82
N ALA A 441 12.07 11.58 -4.37
CA ALA A 441 10.98 11.70 -5.33
C ALA A 441 11.21 10.83 -6.57
N ASN A 442 10.12 10.27 -7.12
CA ASN A 442 10.17 9.41 -8.30
C ASN A 442 9.05 9.74 -9.29
N ALA A 443 9.23 9.35 -10.54
CA ALA A 443 8.21 9.49 -11.58
C ALA A 443 7.02 8.55 -11.32
N ILE A 444 5.86 8.84 -11.93
CA ILE A 444 4.70 7.94 -11.94
C ILE A 444 5.03 6.68 -12.75
N GLY A 445 5.42 6.85 -14.01
CA GLY A 445 5.86 5.77 -14.90
C GLY A 445 7.34 5.45 -14.66
N GLN A 446 7.64 4.21 -14.30
CA GLN A 446 8.98 3.72 -14.01
C GLN A 446 9.21 2.39 -14.75
N SER A 447 10.39 2.18 -15.32
CA SER A 447 10.75 0.90 -15.96
C SER A 447 10.86 -0.22 -14.93
N LEU A 448 10.58 -1.45 -15.33
CA LEU A 448 10.72 -2.64 -14.50
C LEU A 448 11.32 -3.79 -15.31
N GLU A 449 12.50 -4.28 -14.92
CA GLU A 449 13.20 -5.34 -15.65
C GLU A 449 12.84 -6.74 -15.13
N ASN A 450 12.46 -6.84 -13.85
CA ASN A 450 12.12 -8.11 -13.20
C ASN A 450 11.00 -7.89 -12.19
N LEU A 451 9.99 -8.78 -12.16
CA LEU A 451 8.80 -8.67 -11.30
C LEU A 451 9.14 -8.71 -9.81
N ARG A 452 10.22 -9.36 -9.39
CA ARG A 452 10.66 -9.35 -7.98
C ARG A 452 10.82 -7.94 -7.39
N TYR A 453 10.98 -6.93 -8.24
CA TYR A 453 11.10 -5.54 -7.83
C TYR A 453 9.79 -4.75 -7.98
N ALA A 454 8.71 -5.37 -8.47
CA ALA A 454 7.44 -4.68 -8.70
C ALA A 454 6.87 -4.03 -7.44
N GLY A 455 7.03 -4.67 -6.28
CA GLY A 455 6.62 -4.11 -4.99
C GLY A 455 7.29 -2.76 -4.64
N THR A 456 8.45 -2.46 -5.24
CA THR A 456 9.14 -1.19 -5.01
C THR A 456 8.47 0.00 -5.70
N LEU A 457 7.64 -0.24 -6.71
CA LEU A 457 6.94 0.81 -7.46
C LEU A 457 5.79 1.43 -6.66
N TYR A 458 5.18 0.67 -5.76
CA TYR A 458 4.01 1.11 -5.01
C TYR A 458 4.36 2.19 -3.97
N GLY A 459 3.52 3.22 -3.89
CA GLY A 459 3.68 4.34 -2.96
C GLY A 459 2.78 5.53 -3.30
N ALA A 460 2.94 6.64 -2.57
CA ALA A 460 2.06 7.81 -2.70
C ALA A 460 2.08 8.46 -4.10
N ILE A 461 3.14 8.26 -4.88
CA ILE A 461 3.17 8.77 -6.26
C ILE A 461 2.12 8.08 -7.13
N ILE A 462 2.00 6.77 -7.03
CA ILE A 462 0.99 6.00 -7.78
C ILE A 462 -0.42 6.25 -7.26
N TYR A 463 -0.60 6.24 -5.92
CA TYR A 463 -1.94 6.30 -5.32
C TYR A 463 -2.47 7.71 -5.13
N GLN A 464 -1.61 8.73 -5.05
CA GLN A 464 -2.03 10.09 -4.68
C GLN A 464 -1.69 11.12 -5.75
N LYS A 465 -0.44 11.19 -6.26
CA LYS A 465 -0.08 12.11 -7.34
C LYS A 465 -0.74 11.72 -8.66
N ALA A 466 -0.72 10.46 -9.05
CA ALA A 466 -1.28 10.03 -10.33
C ALA A 466 -2.78 10.36 -10.49
N PRO A 467 -3.68 10.21 -9.49
CA PRO A 467 -5.05 10.71 -9.58
C PRO A 467 -5.17 12.21 -9.81
N ILE A 468 -4.29 13.02 -9.21
CA ILE A 468 -4.25 14.48 -9.47
C ILE A 468 -3.87 14.74 -10.92
N VAL A 469 -2.86 14.06 -11.43
CA VAL A 469 -2.42 14.17 -12.82
C VAL A 469 -3.52 13.71 -13.78
N MET A 470 -4.29 12.67 -13.44
CA MET A 470 -5.46 12.25 -14.24
C MET A 470 -6.58 13.30 -14.24
N ARG A 471 -6.80 14.00 -13.12
CA ARG A 471 -7.72 15.16 -13.08
C ARG A 471 -7.21 16.32 -13.94
N HIS A 472 -5.90 16.57 -13.98
CA HIS A 472 -5.31 17.52 -14.92
C HIS A 472 -5.58 17.13 -16.36
N LEU A 473 -5.41 15.85 -16.73
CA LEU A 473 -5.71 15.36 -18.08
C LEU A 473 -7.19 15.55 -18.42
N GLU A 474 -8.10 15.16 -17.52
CA GLU A 474 -9.54 15.38 -17.71
C GLU A 474 -9.88 16.86 -17.92
N ASN A 475 -9.31 17.76 -17.12
CA ASN A 475 -9.51 19.20 -17.26
C ASN A 475 -8.94 19.76 -18.57
N LEU A 476 -7.89 19.12 -19.07
CA LEU A 476 -7.22 19.55 -20.30
C LEU A 476 -8.03 19.15 -21.54
N ILE A 477 -8.45 17.87 -21.65
CA ILE A 477 -9.12 17.33 -22.84
C ILE A 477 -10.66 17.36 -22.76
N GLY A 478 -11.19 17.54 -21.55
CA GLY A 478 -12.62 17.51 -21.25
C GLY A 478 -13.13 16.12 -20.83
N PRO A 479 -14.14 16.07 -19.93
CA PRO A 479 -14.65 14.82 -19.36
C PRO A 479 -15.29 13.89 -20.40
N ASP A 480 -15.94 14.42 -21.42
CA ASP A 480 -16.59 13.62 -22.46
C ASP A 480 -15.57 12.92 -23.36
N VAL A 481 -14.46 13.61 -23.69
CA VAL A 481 -13.37 13.05 -24.48
C VAL A 481 -12.67 11.93 -23.71
N LEU A 482 -12.36 12.15 -22.43
CA LEU A 482 -11.76 11.13 -21.57
C LEU A 482 -12.68 9.91 -21.46
N ARG A 483 -13.98 10.12 -21.15
CA ARG A 483 -14.95 9.04 -21.03
C ARG A 483 -15.08 8.22 -22.33
N ALA A 484 -15.15 8.89 -23.48
CA ALA A 484 -15.23 8.22 -24.77
C ALA A 484 -13.97 7.39 -25.07
N GLY A 485 -12.79 7.95 -24.75
CA GLY A 485 -11.52 7.22 -24.89
C GLY A 485 -11.43 5.99 -24.00
N LEU A 486 -11.81 6.12 -22.73
CA LEU A 486 -11.81 5.01 -21.79
C LEU A 486 -12.79 3.89 -22.17
N ARG A 487 -13.98 4.22 -22.70
CA ARG A 487 -14.93 3.23 -23.21
C ARG A 487 -14.37 2.43 -24.38
N GLU A 488 -13.71 3.09 -25.32
CA GLU A 488 -13.06 2.44 -26.46
C GLU A 488 -11.89 1.57 -25.99
N TYR A 489 -11.02 2.10 -25.15
CA TYR A 489 -9.90 1.37 -24.57
C TYR A 489 -10.31 0.09 -23.85
N LEU A 490 -11.33 0.17 -22.98
CA LEU A 490 -11.85 -0.99 -22.25
C LEU A 490 -12.49 -2.03 -23.19
N LYS A 491 -13.26 -1.58 -24.16
CA LYS A 491 -13.95 -2.46 -25.12
C LYS A 491 -12.96 -3.22 -25.99
N ASP A 492 -11.95 -2.55 -26.52
CA ASP A 492 -11.00 -3.12 -27.48
C ASP A 492 -10.01 -4.08 -26.80
N ASN A 493 -9.78 -3.91 -25.51
CA ASN A 493 -8.84 -4.71 -24.72
C ASN A 493 -9.53 -5.63 -23.69
N ALA A 494 -10.85 -5.83 -23.74
CA ALA A 494 -11.57 -6.66 -22.80
C ALA A 494 -10.97 -8.06 -22.67
N TYR A 495 -10.70 -8.50 -21.43
CA TYR A 495 -10.00 -9.74 -21.04
C TYR A 495 -8.56 -9.86 -21.56
N ARG A 496 -7.97 -8.76 -22.00
CA ARG A 496 -6.60 -8.71 -22.54
C ARG A 496 -5.72 -7.76 -21.72
N ASN A 497 -4.51 -7.59 -22.22
CA ASN A 497 -3.54 -6.64 -21.67
C ASN A 497 -3.44 -5.41 -22.55
N ALA A 498 -3.21 -4.27 -21.93
CA ALA A 498 -2.98 -3.00 -22.61
C ALA A 498 -1.88 -2.20 -21.91
N THR A 499 -1.39 -1.13 -22.57
CA THR A 499 -0.33 -0.27 -22.03
C THR A 499 -0.79 1.18 -21.92
N TRP A 500 -0.13 1.94 -21.05
CA TRP A 500 -0.35 3.37 -20.95
C TRP A 500 -0.09 4.11 -22.29
N PRO A 501 1.01 3.84 -23.05
CA PRO A 501 1.21 4.46 -24.37
C PRO A 501 0.06 4.22 -25.35
N GLN A 502 -0.60 3.05 -25.31
CA GLN A 502 -1.78 2.81 -26.15
C GLN A 502 -2.95 3.71 -25.78
N LEU A 503 -3.19 3.90 -24.48
CA LEU A 503 -4.27 4.78 -24.02
C LEU A 503 -3.98 6.25 -24.36
N ILE A 504 -2.77 6.73 -24.11
CA ILE A 504 -2.44 8.14 -24.38
C ILE A 504 -2.51 8.45 -25.90
N ALA A 505 -2.05 7.53 -26.76
CA ALA A 505 -2.17 7.67 -28.20
C ALA A 505 -3.64 7.68 -28.67
N LEU A 506 -4.51 6.87 -28.04
CA LEU A 506 -5.94 6.89 -28.31
C LEU A 506 -6.57 8.23 -27.92
N LEU A 507 -6.23 8.77 -26.75
CA LEU A 507 -6.73 10.06 -26.27
C LEU A 507 -6.21 11.22 -27.13
N ASP A 508 -4.94 11.20 -27.53
CA ASP A 508 -4.33 12.18 -28.41
C ASP A 508 -5.07 12.27 -29.75
N SER A 509 -5.47 11.12 -30.32
CA SER A 509 -6.25 11.05 -31.55
C SER A 509 -7.65 11.71 -31.46
N LYS A 510 -8.15 11.94 -30.25
CA LYS A 510 -9.49 12.52 -29.98
C LYS A 510 -9.45 14.01 -29.62
N THR A 511 -8.27 14.61 -29.51
CA THR A 511 -8.09 16.03 -29.19
C THR A 511 -7.18 16.71 -30.23
N ALA A 512 -7.23 18.04 -30.30
CA ALA A 512 -6.28 18.81 -31.10
C ALA A 512 -5.00 19.19 -30.34
N LEU A 513 -4.91 18.78 -29.06
CA LEU A 513 -3.78 19.04 -28.19
C LEU A 513 -2.67 18.00 -28.44
N ASN A 514 -1.43 18.38 -28.20
CA ASN A 514 -0.32 17.45 -28.17
C ASN A 514 -0.17 16.90 -26.73
N LEU A 515 -0.55 15.65 -26.54
CA LEU A 515 -0.46 15.01 -25.22
C LEU A 515 0.94 14.44 -24.90
N ASP A 516 1.84 14.36 -25.86
CA ASP A 516 3.18 13.80 -25.65
C ASP A 516 4.00 14.66 -24.67
N GLU A 517 3.97 16.00 -24.81
CA GLU A 517 4.68 16.92 -23.91
C GLU A 517 4.09 16.89 -22.49
N TRP A 518 2.76 16.86 -22.39
CA TRP A 518 2.07 16.72 -21.12
C TRP A 518 2.44 15.39 -20.44
N ASN A 519 2.37 14.28 -21.17
CA ASN A 519 2.68 12.94 -20.72
C ASN A 519 4.13 12.84 -20.22
N LYS A 520 5.07 13.39 -20.98
CA LYS A 520 6.47 13.41 -20.57
C LYS A 520 6.65 14.12 -19.24
N ALA A 521 6.13 15.34 -19.10
CA ALA A 521 6.33 16.18 -17.92
C ALA A 521 5.64 15.62 -16.67
N TRP A 522 4.41 15.10 -16.80
CA TRP A 522 3.61 14.70 -15.65
C TRP A 522 3.76 13.23 -15.27
N VAL A 523 4.02 12.34 -16.24
CA VAL A 523 4.06 10.89 -15.99
C VAL A 523 5.49 10.37 -15.87
N TYR A 524 6.41 10.80 -16.74
CA TYR A 524 7.75 10.22 -16.80
C TYR A 524 8.85 11.07 -16.14
N GLU A 525 8.53 12.25 -15.62
CA GLU A 525 9.47 13.08 -14.89
C GLU A 525 9.13 13.07 -13.39
N ALA A 526 10.16 13.01 -12.54
CA ALA A 526 10.02 13.07 -11.09
C ALA A 526 9.86 14.51 -10.58
N GLY A 527 9.24 14.70 -9.42
CA GLY A 527 9.10 15.97 -8.75
C GLY A 527 7.91 16.79 -9.23
N ARG A 528 7.86 18.06 -8.83
CA ARG A 528 6.78 19.03 -9.08
C ARG A 528 7.36 20.39 -9.46
N PRO A 529 6.62 21.24 -10.22
CA PRO A 529 7.07 22.61 -10.46
C PRO A 529 7.01 23.43 -9.18
N ARG A 530 7.83 24.48 -9.10
CA ARG A 530 7.67 25.57 -8.14
C ARG A 530 6.92 26.71 -8.81
N ILE A 531 5.84 27.17 -8.17
CA ILE A 531 5.06 28.31 -8.66
C ILE A 531 5.19 29.47 -7.69
N VAL A 532 5.83 30.53 -8.18
CA VAL A 532 6.10 31.75 -7.42
C VAL A 532 5.16 32.86 -7.90
N VAL A 533 4.40 33.41 -6.96
CA VAL A 533 3.52 34.54 -7.22
C VAL A 533 4.16 35.82 -6.68
N THR A 534 4.39 36.77 -7.56
CA THR A 534 5.04 38.06 -7.19
C THR A 534 4.21 39.25 -7.62
N ARG A 535 4.35 40.34 -6.88
CA ARG A 535 3.84 41.65 -7.23
C ARG A 535 4.97 42.50 -7.79
N GLU A 536 4.90 42.82 -9.07
CA GLU A 536 5.91 43.66 -9.73
C GLU A 536 5.48 45.14 -9.75
N ALA A 537 6.46 46.00 -9.63
CA ALA A 537 6.22 47.42 -9.56
C ALA A 537 5.52 47.97 -10.81
N SER A 538 4.76 49.04 -10.60
CA SER A 538 3.88 49.71 -11.59
C SER A 538 4.53 49.91 -12.94
N ASP A 539 3.74 49.75 -13.98
CA ASP A 539 4.00 50.27 -15.31
C ASP A 539 4.06 51.85 -15.28
N GLU A 540 4.37 52.46 -16.39
CA GLU A 540 4.43 53.93 -16.54
C GLU A 540 3.15 54.65 -16.10
N GLN A 541 2.05 53.93 -15.90
CA GLN A 541 0.73 54.39 -15.48
C GLN A 541 0.45 54.10 -13.98
N GLY A 542 1.40 53.57 -13.22
CA GLY A 542 1.25 53.33 -11.78
C GLY A 542 0.48 52.08 -11.44
N ARG A 543 0.31 51.10 -12.38
CA ARG A 543 -0.41 49.85 -12.19
C ARG A 543 0.55 48.74 -11.77
N THR A 544 0.30 48.08 -10.65
CA THR A 544 1.02 46.90 -10.21
C THR A 544 0.58 45.68 -11.07
N HIS A 545 1.52 44.80 -11.40
CA HIS A 545 1.21 43.54 -12.06
C HIS A 545 1.42 42.39 -11.10
N VAL A 546 0.65 41.31 -11.27
CA VAL A 546 0.91 40.04 -10.63
C VAL A 546 1.56 39.11 -11.65
N VAL A 547 2.72 38.60 -11.33
CA VAL A 547 3.44 37.66 -12.18
C VAL A 547 3.41 36.30 -11.50
N VAL A 548 2.94 35.31 -12.22
CA VAL A 548 2.95 33.91 -11.83
C VAL A 548 4.04 33.22 -12.63
N ARG A 549 5.13 32.80 -11.97
CA ARG A 549 6.27 32.12 -12.59
C ARG A 549 6.25 30.65 -12.24
N GLN A 550 6.59 29.83 -13.22
CA GLN A 550 6.89 28.41 -13.02
C GLN A 550 8.41 28.23 -13.08
N GLU A 551 8.96 27.54 -12.10
CA GLU A 551 10.37 27.19 -12.01
C GLU A 551 10.51 25.68 -11.95
N ASP A 552 11.55 25.15 -12.60
CA ASP A 552 11.93 23.75 -12.42
C ASP A 552 12.96 23.67 -11.28
N PRO A 553 12.59 23.08 -10.14
CA PRO A 553 13.48 22.99 -8.99
C PRO A 553 14.81 22.26 -9.30
N ALA A 554 14.80 21.25 -10.18
CA ALA A 554 16.02 20.53 -10.57
C ALA A 554 16.88 21.30 -11.60
N GLY A 555 16.47 22.49 -12.05
CA GLY A 555 17.23 23.32 -12.98
C GLY A 555 17.36 22.78 -14.41
N MET A 556 16.55 21.78 -14.79
CA MET A 556 16.58 21.18 -16.13
C MET A 556 15.73 21.97 -17.15
N GLY A 557 15.02 23.01 -16.72
CA GLY A 557 14.17 23.84 -17.58
C GLY A 557 12.90 23.16 -18.03
N ARG A 558 12.39 22.20 -17.25
CA ARG A 558 11.12 21.50 -17.51
C ARG A 558 9.94 22.44 -17.30
N ILE A 559 8.90 22.25 -18.08
CA ILE A 559 7.61 22.93 -17.94
C ILE A 559 6.53 21.89 -17.71
N TRP A 560 5.68 22.10 -16.71
CA TRP A 560 4.51 21.29 -16.40
C TRP A 560 3.25 22.05 -16.80
N PRO A 561 2.66 21.79 -17.97
CA PRO A 561 1.45 22.49 -18.41
C PRO A 561 0.29 22.18 -17.46
N GLN A 562 -0.36 23.24 -16.92
CA GLN A 562 -1.53 23.13 -16.06
C GLN A 562 -2.38 24.39 -16.09
N LYS A 563 -3.65 24.27 -15.69
CA LYS A 563 -4.54 25.39 -15.42
C LYS A 563 -4.46 25.78 -13.96
N LEU A 564 -4.42 27.08 -13.67
CA LEU A 564 -4.39 27.62 -12.31
C LEU A 564 -5.61 28.47 -12.04
N SER A 565 -6.07 28.47 -10.80
CA SER A 565 -7.10 29.35 -10.27
C SER A 565 -6.47 30.25 -9.20
N LEU A 566 -6.01 31.42 -9.61
CA LEU A 566 -5.47 32.42 -8.69
C LEU A 566 -6.60 33.20 -8.02
N LEU A 567 -6.77 33.01 -6.72
CA LEU A 567 -7.71 33.79 -5.91
C LEU A 567 -7.03 35.04 -5.38
N ALA A 568 -7.57 36.19 -5.74
CA ALA A 568 -7.17 37.50 -5.23
C ALA A 568 -8.19 37.98 -4.20
N ILE A 569 -7.74 38.22 -2.96
CA ILE A 569 -8.58 38.64 -1.84
C ILE A 569 -8.19 40.05 -1.44
N THR A 570 -9.17 40.95 -1.42
CA THR A 570 -9.09 42.33 -0.92
C THR A 570 -9.97 42.50 0.29
N SER A 571 -9.95 43.67 0.94
CA SER A 571 -10.86 43.97 2.05
C SER A 571 -12.35 43.94 1.68
N THR A 572 -12.70 43.95 0.39
CA THR A 572 -14.07 44.09 -0.09
C THR A 572 -14.50 43.02 -1.10
N SER A 573 -13.57 42.18 -1.63
CA SER A 573 -13.88 41.20 -2.66
C SER A 573 -12.93 40.03 -2.65
N GLN A 574 -13.45 38.90 -3.13
CA GLN A 574 -12.68 37.74 -3.51
C GLN A 574 -12.93 37.47 -4.98
N THR A 575 -11.85 37.33 -5.78
CA THR A 575 -11.98 37.17 -7.25
C THR A 575 -11.01 36.08 -7.72
N ILE A 576 -11.51 35.13 -8.50
CA ILE A 576 -10.71 34.05 -9.09
C ILE A 576 -10.32 34.44 -10.51
N HIS A 577 -9.04 34.35 -10.83
CA HIS A 577 -8.49 34.49 -12.16
C HIS A 577 -8.03 33.13 -12.67
N HIS A 578 -8.58 32.65 -13.77
CA HIS A 578 -8.17 31.41 -14.42
C HIS A 578 -7.03 31.67 -15.37
N LEU A 579 -5.96 30.92 -15.24
CA LEU A 579 -4.71 31.05 -15.99
C LEU A 579 -4.36 29.72 -16.64
N GLU A 580 -3.76 29.77 -17.82
CA GLU A 580 -3.13 28.62 -18.46
C GLU A 580 -1.62 28.79 -18.37
N LEU A 581 -0.96 27.88 -17.63
CA LEU A 581 0.49 27.90 -17.41
C LEU A 581 1.13 26.82 -18.31
N GLY A 582 1.38 27.20 -19.57
CA GLY A 582 2.10 26.39 -20.56
C GLY A 582 3.51 26.94 -20.88
N SER A 583 3.94 27.97 -20.14
CA SER A 583 5.24 28.62 -20.27
C SER A 583 5.80 28.95 -18.88
N ASP A 584 6.98 29.54 -18.82
CA ASP A 584 7.70 29.93 -17.60
C ASP A 584 7.03 31.06 -16.81
N ALA A 585 6.19 31.88 -17.43
CA ALA A 585 5.50 32.97 -16.73
C ALA A 585 4.21 33.42 -17.40
N VAL A 586 3.25 33.87 -16.58
CA VAL A 586 2.02 34.55 -16.97
C VAL A 586 1.90 35.86 -16.18
N VAL A 587 1.57 36.97 -16.88
CA VAL A 587 1.41 38.28 -16.27
C VAL A 587 -0.06 38.70 -16.30
N ILE A 588 -0.61 39.09 -15.16
CA ILE A 588 -1.97 39.59 -15.01
C ILE A 588 -1.96 41.00 -14.41
N PRO A 589 -2.78 41.93 -14.93
CA PRO A 589 -2.96 43.23 -14.31
C PRO A 589 -3.57 43.09 -12.94
N ALA A 590 -2.96 43.67 -11.91
CA ALA A 590 -3.59 43.71 -10.59
C ALA A 590 -4.86 44.58 -10.62
N PRO A 591 -5.85 44.23 -9.78
CA PRO A 591 -7.06 45.07 -9.65
C PRO A 591 -6.72 46.54 -9.34
N ALA A 592 -7.39 47.48 -9.97
CA ALA A 592 -7.14 48.91 -9.78
C ALA A 592 -7.63 49.40 -8.41
N GLY A 593 -6.82 50.23 -7.71
CA GLY A 593 -7.16 50.93 -6.48
C GLY A 593 -6.27 50.59 -5.25
N ASP A 594 -6.53 51.21 -4.10
CA ASP A 594 -5.83 50.97 -2.81
C ASP A 594 -5.91 49.49 -2.33
N ALA A 595 -6.69 48.69 -2.98
CA ALA A 595 -6.81 47.25 -2.80
C ALA A 595 -5.51 46.49 -3.07
N SER A 596 -4.57 47.03 -3.84
CA SER A 596 -3.30 46.35 -4.14
C SER A 596 -2.40 46.16 -2.90
N ALA A 597 -2.56 46.98 -1.89
CA ALA A 597 -1.73 46.95 -0.69
C ALA A 597 -2.15 45.90 0.34
N ALA A 598 -3.43 45.45 0.32
CA ALA A 598 -4.00 44.51 1.30
C ALA A 598 -4.44 43.17 0.67
N MET A 599 -4.02 42.86 -0.54
CA MET A 599 -4.49 41.70 -1.30
C MET A 599 -3.72 40.44 -0.94
N ILE A 600 -4.47 39.37 -0.67
CA ILE A 600 -3.90 38.00 -0.57
C ILE A 600 -3.98 37.36 -1.97
N LEU A 601 -2.94 36.71 -2.40
CA LEU A 601 -2.87 35.95 -3.64
C LEU A 601 -2.68 34.47 -3.34
N LEU A 602 -3.68 33.63 -3.63
CA LEU A 602 -3.65 32.20 -3.46
C LEU A 602 -3.72 31.52 -4.84
N PRO A 603 -2.63 30.85 -5.31
CA PRO A 603 -2.52 30.40 -6.71
C PRO A 603 -3.21 29.06 -7.00
N ASN A 604 -3.78 28.38 -6.02
CA ASN A 604 -4.34 27.04 -6.12
C ASN A 604 -5.77 26.94 -5.55
N ALA A 605 -6.60 27.93 -5.86
CA ALA A 605 -7.92 28.06 -5.23
C ALA A 605 -8.94 27.01 -5.68
N SER A 606 -8.72 26.29 -6.81
CA SER A 606 -9.60 25.19 -7.20
C SER A 606 -9.28 23.89 -6.48
N GLY A 607 -8.13 23.80 -5.80
CA GLY A 607 -7.69 22.60 -5.09
C GLY A 607 -7.18 21.48 -5.98
N ILE A 608 -7.10 21.68 -7.31
CA ILE A 608 -6.62 20.67 -8.26
C ILE A 608 -5.16 20.92 -8.63
N GLU A 609 -4.72 22.17 -8.60
CA GLU A 609 -3.39 22.60 -8.98
C GLU A 609 -2.31 21.89 -8.18
N TYR A 610 -1.18 21.52 -8.83
CA TYR A 610 -0.13 20.74 -8.22
C TYR A 610 1.24 21.38 -8.41
N ALA A 611 1.82 21.91 -7.33
CA ALA A 611 3.12 22.57 -7.32
C ALA A 611 3.63 22.78 -5.88
N ASP A 612 4.88 23.21 -5.73
CA ASP A 612 5.38 23.96 -4.58
C ASP A 612 4.97 25.44 -4.77
N PHE A 613 3.93 25.86 -4.07
CA PHE A 613 3.40 27.23 -4.17
C PHE A 613 4.11 28.15 -3.19
N VAL A 614 4.91 29.08 -3.71
CA VAL A 614 5.64 30.07 -2.91
C VAL A 614 4.84 31.34 -2.81
N LEU A 615 4.43 31.69 -1.61
CA LEU A 615 3.67 32.89 -1.31
C LEU A 615 4.59 34.10 -1.15
N ASP A 616 4.14 35.26 -1.61
CA ASP A 616 4.77 36.51 -1.21
C ASP A 616 4.48 36.80 0.29
N PRO A 617 5.37 37.54 1.00
CA PRO A 617 5.23 37.79 2.44
C PRO A 617 3.90 38.44 2.85
N GLN A 618 3.30 39.26 1.97
CA GLN A 618 2.02 39.92 2.23
C GLN A 618 0.88 38.92 2.17
N SER A 619 0.88 38.01 1.17
CA SER A 619 -0.11 36.93 1.05
C SER A 619 0.02 35.94 2.19
N GLN A 620 1.25 35.54 2.57
CA GLN A 620 1.49 34.64 3.71
C GLN A 620 0.95 35.25 5.03
N ASN A 621 1.30 36.49 5.35
CA ASN A 621 0.78 37.18 6.54
C ASN A 621 -0.74 37.42 6.49
N GLY A 622 -1.29 37.64 5.31
CA GLY A 622 -2.74 37.75 5.10
C GLY A 622 -3.46 36.46 5.40
N LEU A 623 -2.95 35.32 4.90
CA LEU A 623 -3.49 34.00 5.19
C LEU A 623 -3.43 33.66 6.69
N LEU A 624 -2.32 33.93 7.36
CA LEU A 624 -2.17 33.69 8.81
C LEU A 624 -3.21 34.45 9.64
N ARG A 625 -3.72 35.59 9.16
CA ARG A 625 -4.67 36.43 9.87
C ARG A 625 -6.13 36.13 9.50
N ASP A 626 -6.41 35.87 8.22
CA ASP A 626 -7.75 35.92 7.65
C ASP A 626 -8.18 34.59 6.97
N ILE A 627 -7.48 33.48 7.20
CA ILE A 627 -7.70 32.20 6.48
C ILE A 627 -9.13 31.67 6.66
N GLY A 628 -9.75 31.85 7.83
CA GLY A 628 -11.13 31.44 8.11
C GLY A 628 -12.18 32.16 7.28
N SER A 629 -11.83 33.32 6.68
CA SER A 629 -12.75 34.10 5.84
C SER A 629 -12.75 33.71 4.35
N ILE A 630 -11.88 32.77 3.96
CA ILE A 630 -11.72 32.38 2.55
C ILE A 630 -12.89 31.52 2.08
N GLU A 631 -13.48 31.89 0.94
CA GLU A 631 -14.51 31.14 0.24
C GLU A 631 -14.08 30.89 -1.22
N PRO A 632 -14.44 29.74 -1.81
CA PRO A 632 -15.21 28.61 -1.24
C PRO A 632 -14.37 27.73 -0.30
N PRO A 633 -14.96 26.73 0.39
CA PRO A 633 -14.23 25.85 1.31
C PRO A 633 -13.03 25.15 0.71
N VAL A 634 -13.09 24.76 -0.59
CA VAL A 634 -11.93 24.17 -1.30
C VAL A 634 -10.73 25.11 -1.34
N ALA A 635 -10.96 26.42 -1.58
CA ALA A 635 -9.88 27.42 -1.56
C ALA A 635 -9.30 27.60 -0.16
N ARG A 636 -10.15 27.55 0.91
CA ARG A 636 -9.70 27.60 2.29
C ARG A 636 -8.88 26.36 2.65
N GLY A 637 -9.30 25.15 2.23
CA GLY A 637 -8.53 23.91 2.41
C GLY A 637 -7.19 23.93 1.67
N ALA A 638 -7.17 24.45 0.46
CA ALA A 638 -5.95 24.68 -0.31
C ALA A 638 -5.01 25.69 0.37
N ALA A 639 -5.55 26.75 0.97
CA ALA A 639 -4.79 27.73 1.74
C ALA A 639 -4.12 27.08 2.97
N TRP A 640 -4.84 26.25 3.74
CA TRP A 640 -4.27 25.49 4.84
C TRP A 640 -3.16 24.53 4.37
N THR A 641 -3.35 23.86 3.25
CA THR A 641 -2.32 22.98 2.68
C THR A 641 -1.09 23.78 2.23
N THR A 642 -1.30 24.93 1.60
CA THR A 642 -0.20 25.82 1.16
C THR A 642 0.60 26.38 2.35
N LEU A 643 -0.07 26.87 3.42
CA LEU A 643 0.63 27.31 4.63
C LEU A 643 1.41 26.17 5.29
N TRP A 644 0.86 24.94 5.25
CA TRP A 644 1.59 23.78 5.76
C TRP A 644 2.82 23.44 4.92
N GLU A 645 2.75 23.53 3.59
CA GLU A 645 3.91 23.35 2.73
C GLU A 645 4.96 24.45 2.96
N GLU A 646 4.56 25.70 3.26
CA GLU A 646 5.48 26.75 3.68
C GLU A 646 6.23 26.36 4.98
N VAL A 647 5.58 25.66 5.92
CA VAL A 647 6.24 25.12 7.12
C VAL A 647 7.19 23.97 6.76
N GLN A 648 6.76 23.06 5.87
CA GLN A 648 7.54 21.92 5.43
C GLN A 648 8.82 22.35 4.73
N GLU A 649 8.75 23.40 3.90
CA GLU A 649 9.88 23.98 3.18
C GLU A 649 10.71 24.97 4.01
N GLY A 650 10.35 25.17 5.30
CA GLY A 650 11.09 26.07 6.21
C GLY A 650 10.87 27.57 5.95
N ARG A 651 9.90 27.95 5.13
CA ARG A 651 9.57 29.35 4.81
C ARG A 651 8.61 29.99 5.84
N LEU A 652 7.94 29.17 6.64
CA LEU A 652 7.07 29.58 7.73
C LEU A 652 7.43 28.84 9.02
N ALA A 653 7.53 29.57 10.15
CA ALA A 653 7.76 28.95 11.44
C ALA A 653 6.53 28.15 11.92
N ALA A 654 6.74 26.90 12.36
CA ALA A 654 5.67 26.01 12.82
C ALA A 654 4.84 26.59 13.97
N GLY A 655 5.46 27.40 14.86
CA GLY A 655 4.75 28.09 15.93
C GLY A 655 3.69 29.07 15.43
N LEU A 656 4.00 29.86 14.38
CA LEU A 656 3.03 30.78 13.78
C LEU A 656 1.85 30.05 13.13
N TYR A 657 2.15 28.95 12.44
CA TYR A 657 1.11 28.08 11.87
C TYR A 657 0.21 27.53 12.98
N LEU A 658 0.80 27.01 14.07
CA LEU A 658 0.06 26.47 15.20
C LEU A 658 -0.80 27.53 15.90
N ASP A 659 -0.28 28.73 16.10
CA ASP A 659 -1.06 29.84 16.69
C ASP A 659 -2.28 30.19 15.82
N THR A 660 -2.12 30.23 14.49
CA THR A 660 -3.25 30.42 13.57
C THR A 660 -4.26 29.27 13.67
N ALA A 661 -3.77 28.02 13.69
CA ALA A 661 -4.63 26.83 13.78
C ALA A 661 -5.45 26.83 15.10
N LEU A 662 -4.83 27.16 16.23
CA LEU A 662 -5.51 27.27 17.53
C LEU A 662 -6.55 28.39 17.58
N GLY A 663 -6.32 29.48 16.84
CA GLY A 663 -7.24 30.61 16.75
C GLY A 663 -8.46 30.32 15.86
N GLU A 664 -8.24 29.70 14.70
CA GLU A 664 -9.25 29.55 13.67
C GLU A 664 -10.05 28.24 13.76
N LEU A 665 -9.42 27.13 14.22
CA LEU A 665 -10.07 25.82 14.27
C LEU A 665 -11.37 25.77 15.08
N PRO A 666 -11.56 26.49 16.21
CA PRO A 666 -12.83 26.53 16.92
C PRO A 666 -13.99 27.12 16.10
N ALA A 667 -13.72 27.99 15.14
CA ALA A 667 -14.73 28.61 14.27
C ALA A 667 -15.00 27.78 13.00
N GLU A 668 -14.05 26.92 12.57
CA GLU A 668 -14.19 26.09 11.38
C GLU A 668 -15.33 25.08 11.53
N GLN A 669 -16.18 24.97 10.52
CA GLN A 669 -17.33 24.05 10.48
C GLN A 669 -17.12 22.88 9.51
N ASN A 670 -16.21 23.02 8.55
CA ASN A 670 -15.95 21.96 7.57
C ASN A 670 -15.04 20.87 8.16
N GLU A 671 -15.59 19.66 8.31
CA GLU A 671 -14.87 18.56 8.94
C GLU A 671 -13.64 18.10 8.16
N LEU A 672 -13.61 18.23 6.83
CA LEU A 672 -12.44 17.89 6.03
C LEU A 672 -11.27 18.81 6.38
N ILE A 673 -11.54 20.12 6.56
CA ILE A 673 -10.54 21.09 7.01
C ILE A 673 -10.15 20.82 8.46
N ILE A 674 -11.12 20.58 9.36
CA ILE A 674 -10.86 20.25 10.77
C ILE A 674 -9.90 19.05 10.86
N ASN A 675 -10.21 17.95 10.19
CA ASN A 675 -9.36 16.75 10.20
C ASN A 675 -7.96 17.03 9.63
N ARG A 676 -7.87 17.82 8.55
CA ARG A 676 -6.59 18.20 7.96
C ARG A 676 -5.73 19.01 8.92
N VAL A 677 -6.32 20.02 9.55
CA VAL A 677 -5.61 20.91 10.49
C VAL A 677 -5.20 20.18 11.76
N LEU A 678 -6.06 19.31 12.31
CA LEU A 678 -5.73 18.48 13.46
C LEU A 678 -4.51 17.58 13.19
N GLY A 679 -4.40 16.98 11.99
CA GLY A 679 -3.23 16.19 11.62
C GLY A 679 -1.94 17.01 11.55
N THR A 680 -2.00 18.26 11.07
CA THR A 680 -0.84 19.15 11.02
C THR A 680 -0.46 19.72 12.39
N ILE A 681 -1.42 19.88 13.31
CA ILE A 681 -1.15 20.21 14.71
C ILE A 681 -0.34 19.09 15.36
N ASP A 682 -0.72 17.83 15.17
CA ASP A 682 -0.01 16.67 15.72
C ASP A 682 1.45 16.64 15.25
N GLU A 683 1.70 16.75 13.93
CA GLU A 683 3.05 16.80 13.38
C GLU A 683 3.84 18.02 13.87
N SER A 684 3.23 19.21 13.92
CA SER A 684 3.87 20.43 14.46
C SER A 684 4.32 20.22 15.89
N TYR A 685 3.43 19.72 16.73
CA TYR A 685 3.65 19.53 18.15
C TYR A 685 4.80 18.55 18.45
N TRP A 686 4.79 17.38 17.80
CA TRP A 686 5.77 16.33 18.11
C TRP A 686 7.11 16.51 17.40
N LEU A 687 7.11 16.98 16.16
CA LEU A 687 8.32 16.96 15.34
C LEU A 687 9.00 18.33 15.19
N ARG A 688 8.24 19.45 15.30
CA ARG A 688 8.78 20.77 14.96
C ARG A 688 8.92 21.74 16.12
N LEU A 689 8.19 21.50 17.22
CA LEU A 689 8.38 22.30 18.44
C LEU A 689 9.47 21.71 19.32
N ASP A 690 10.31 22.57 19.89
CA ASP A 690 11.21 22.16 20.95
C ASP A 690 10.44 21.89 22.27
N THR A 691 11.12 21.37 23.27
CA THR A 691 10.50 20.99 24.55
C THR A 691 9.87 22.19 25.25
N GLN A 692 10.51 23.38 25.18
CA GLN A 692 9.99 24.57 25.85
C GLN A 692 8.71 25.09 25.17
N ALA A 693 8.71 25.13 23.85
CA ALA A 693 7.53 25.52 23.06
C ALA A 693 6.35 24.52 23.28
N ARG A 694 6.64 23.20 23.29
CA ARG A 694 5.62 22.19 23.61
C ARG A 694 5.00 22.42 25.00
N LEU A 695 5.82 22.61 26.02
CA LEU A 695 5.33 22.87 27.37
C LEU A 695 4.46 24.13 27.44
N ALA A 696 4.81 25.17 26.69
CA ALA A 696 4.06 26.42 26.68
C ALA A 696 2.67 26.27 26.03
N VAL A 697 2.55 25.43 24.98
CA VAL A 697 1.31 25.28 24.21
C VAL A 697 0.42 24.14 24.70
N SER A 698 0.94 23.15 25.45
CA SER A 698 0.19 21.95 25.87
C SER A 698 -1.12 22.29 26.56
N GLY A 699 -1.10 23.12 27.59
CA GLY A 699 -2.31 23.46 28.32
C GLY A 699 -3.37 24.17 27.47
N PRO A 700 -3.04 25.24 26.75
CA PRO A 700 -3.98 25.90 25.81
C PRO A 700 -4.51 24.97 24.73
N LEU A 701 -3.68 24.12 24.14
CA LEU A 701 -4.04 23.14 23.13
C LEU A 701 -5.02 22.10 23.68
N GLU A 702 -4.68 21.48 24.80
CA GLU A 702 -5.56 20.50 25.46
C GLU A 702 -6.91 21.11 25.85
N ALA A 703 -6.92 22.34 26.38
CA ALA A 703 -8.13 23.04 26.72
C ALA A 703 -9.01 23.37 25.51
N MET A 704 -8.40 23.74 24.38
CA MET A 704 -9.12 23.96 23.13
C MET A 704 -9.71 22.65 22.61
N LEU A 705 -8.91 21.60 22.49
CA LEU A 705 -9.36 20.30 21.99
C LEU A 705 -10.51 19.75 22.83
N TRP A 706 -10.39 19.80 24.17
CA TRP A 706 -11.43 19.27 25.06
C TRP A 706 -12.73 20.08 25.01
N ARG A 707 -12.64 21.38 24.89
CA ARG A 707 -13.83 22.25 24.72
C ARG A 707 -14.60 21.87 23.45
N GLU A 708 -13.90 21.54 22.35
CA GLU A 708 -14.55 21.10 21.12
C GLU A 708 -15.11 19.66 21.23
N VAL A 709 -14.51 18.80 22.04
CA VAL A 709 -15.07 17.47 22.39
C VAL A 709 -16.40 17.61 23.12
N GLU A 710 -16.54 18.58 24.04
CA GLU A 710 -17.75 18.82 24.81
C GLU A 710 -18.78 19.71 24.09
N SER A 711 -18.40 20.27 22.94
CA SER A 711 -19.24 21.24 22.22
C SER A 711 -20.51 20.58 21.66
N THR A 712 -21.67 21.13 22.06
CA THR A 712 -22.98 20.74 21.53
C THR A 712 -23.26 21.35 20.14
N LEU A 713 -22.40 22.22 19.65
CA LEU A 713 -22.47 22.81 18.31
C LEU A 713 -21.78 21.91 17.24
N ARG A 714 -21.03 20.92 17.69
CA ARG A 714 -20.37 19.92 16.83
C ARG A 714 -21.21 18.65 16.75
N ASP A 715 -21.23 18.01 15.61
CA ASP A 715 -21.77 16.65 15.50
C ASP A 715 -20.82 15.60 16.12
N THR A 716 -21.28 14.36 16.19
CA THR A 716 -20.52 13.26 16.82
C THR A 716 -19.20 13.00 16.08
N SER A 717 -19.17 13.14 14.77
CA SER A 717 -18.00 12.91 13.91
C SER A 717 -16.89 13.92 14.20
N ALA A 718 -17.20 15.22 14.17
CA ALA A 718 -16.25 16.29 14.50
C ALA A 718 -15.72 16.14 15.94
N ARG A 719 -16.60 15.85 16.90
CA ARG A 719 -16.23 15.62 18.29
C ARG A 719 -15.30 14.42 18.45
N ALA A 720 -15.53 13.34 17.70
CA ALA A 720 -14.65 12.19 17.68
C ALA A 720 -13.26 12.54 17.12
N ALA A 721 -13.17 13.39 16.09
CA ALA A 721 -11.90 13.88 15.58
C ALA A 721 -11.10 14.67 16.64
N PHE A 722 -11.75 15.62 17.33
CA PHE A 722 -11.14 16.36 18.43
C PHE A 722 -10.71 15.45 19.60
N TYR A 723 -11.55 14.46 19.95
CA TYR A 723 -11.23 13.48 21.00
C TYR A 723 -9.97 12.68 20.66
N ARG A 724 -9.82 12.21 19.41
CA ARG A 724 -8.64 11.46 18.98
C ARG A 724 -7.38 12.31 19.07
N SER A 725 -7.46 13.58 18.64
CA SER A 725 -6.34 14.53 18.78
C SER A 725 -6.02 14.83 20.25
N TYR A 726 -7.05 15.02 21.09
CA TYR A 726 -6.85 15.17 22.52
C TYR A 726 -6.12 13.98 23.14
N ARG A 727 -6.57 12.77 22.86
CA ARG A 727 -5.93 11.52 23.33
C ARG A 727 -4.47 11.42 22.91
N ALA A 728 -4.14 11.82 21.67
CA ALA A 728 -2.77 11.79 21.15
C ALA A 728 -1.86 12.83 21.79
N LEU A 729 -2.40 14.04 22.04
CA LEU A 729 -1.62 15.23 22.39
C LEU A 729 -1.64 15.59 23.89
N ALA A 730 -2.55 15.02 24.72
CA ALA A 730 -2.61 15.31 26.14
C ALA A 730 -1.35 14.87 26.88
N THR A 731 -0.61 15.84 27.45
CA THR A 731 0.66 15.63 28.15
C THR A 731 0.70 16.35 29.52
N THR A 732 -0.24 17.26 29.79
CA THR A 732 -0.34 17.89 31.12
C THR A 732 -0.90 16.90 32.14
N ASP A 733 -0.59 17.11 33.42
CA ASP A 733 -1.14 16.29 34.52
C ASP A 733 -2.67 16.22 34.44
N THR A 734 -3.33 17.35 34.21
CA THR A 734 -4.80 17.44 34.08
C THR A 734 -5.31 16.62 32.89
N GLY A 735 -4.60 16.68 31.74
CA GLY A 735 -4.95 15.93 30.55
C GLY A 735 -4.80 14.44 30.76
N VAL A 736 -3.69 14.03 31.35
CA VAL A 736 -3.40 12.60 31.64
C VAL A 736 -4.38 12.06 32.68
N GLU A 737 -4.69 12.80 33.76
CA GLU A 737 -5.69 12.41 34.76
C GLU A 737 -7.08 12.20 34.10
N ARG A 738 -7.44 13.03 33.13
CA ARG A 738 -8.70 12.85 32.39
C ARG A 738 -8.67 11.56 31.57
N LEU A 739 -7.59 11.27 30.86
CA LEU A 739 -7.46 10.01 30.11
C LEU A 739 -7.59 8.79 31.03
N ILE A 740 -7.07 8.88 32.27
CA ILE A 740 -7.22 7.82 33.29
C ILE A 740 -8.69 7.65 33.63
N ARG A 741 -9.39 8.74 33.99
CA ARG A 741 -10.82 8.70 34.38
C ARG A 741 -11.70 8.16 33.25
N LEU A 742 -11.42 8.54 32.01
CA LEU A 742 -12.12 8.00 30.84
C LEU A 742 -11.94 6.48 30.70
N TRP A 743 -10.71 5.98 30.91
CA TRP A 743 -10.45 4.55 30.83
C TRP A 743 -11.03 3.77 32.03
N GLU A 744 -11.02 4.36 33.23
CA GLU A 744 -11.59 3.76 34.44
C GLU A 744 -13.13 3.80 34.42
N GLY A 745 -13.75 4.63 33.58
CA GLY A 745 -15.18 4.84 33.49
C GLY A 745 -15.74 5.85 34.50
N ASP A 746 -14.86 6.60 35.14
CA ASP A 746 -15.24 7.67 36.11
C ASP A 746 -15.62 8.98 35.40
N GLU A 747 -15.28 9.12 34.13
CA GLU A 747 -15.69 10.20 33.25
C GLU A 747 -16.18 9.61 31.92
N GLU A 748 -17.29 10.15 31.40
CA GLU A 748 -17.85 9.78 30.11
C GLU A 748 -18.02 11.03 29.25
N VAL A 749 -17.80 10.88 27.92
CA VAL A 749 -18.11 11.96 26.98
C VAL A 749 -19.55 11.81 26.50
N ALA A 750 -20.41 12.70 26.95
CA ALA A 750 -21.84 12.63 26.61
C ALA A 750 -22.08 12.59 25.10
N GLY A 751 -22.77 11.56 24.60
CA GLY A 751 -23.06 11.36 23.19
C GLY A 751 -21.87 10.95 22.33
N LEU A 752 -20.77 10.49 22.94
CA LEU A 752 -19.61 9.91 22.24
C LEU A 752 -19.23 8.57 22.93
N PRO A 753 -19.94 7.47 22.64
CA PRO A 753 -19.65 6.19 23.27
C PRO A 753 -18.31 5.64 22.77
N LEU A 754 -17.38 5.39 23.70
CA LEU A 754 -16.06 4.85 23.35
C LEU A 754 -16.15 3.33 23.08
N SER A 755 -15.63 2.91 21.94
CA SER A 755 -15.59 1.51 21.51
C SER A 755 -14.52 0.70 22.24
N GLU A 756 -14.53 -0.64 22.09
CA GLU A 756 -13.45 -1.52 22.56
C GLU A 756 -12.09 -1.07 21.99
N ALA A 757 -12.04 -0.64 20.72
CA ALA A 757 -10.84 -0.13 20.10
C ALA A 757 -10.37 1.20 20.73
N ASP A 758 -11.30 2.10 21.09
CA ASP A 758 -10.96 3.35 21.78
C ASP A 758 -10.38 3.07 23.18
N MET A 759 -10.92 2.08 23.90
CA MET A 759 -10.42 1.68 25.22
C MET A 759 -9.03 1.06 25.16
N ILE A 760 -8.75 0.24 24.13
CA ILE A 760 -7.41 -0.28 23.86
C ILE A 760 -6.43 0.87 23.55
N ALA A 761 -6.85 1.83 22.74
CA ALA A 761 -6.01 2.97 22.38
C ALA A 761 -5.77 3.92 23.56
N LEU A 762 -6.74 4.07 24.48
CA LEU A 762 -6.58 4.82 25.74
C LEU A 762 -5.50 4.19 26.61
N VAL A 763 -5.62 2.90 26.93
CA VAL A 763 -4.67 2.22 27.82
C VAL A 763 -3.28 2.17 27.21
N SER A 764 -3.17 1.97 25.89
CA SER A 764 -1.89 2.03 25.17
C SER A 764 -1.25 3.42 25.30
N GLY A 765 -2.04 4.48 25.12
CA GLY A 765 -1.58 5.85 25.30
C GLY A 765 -1.15 6.18 26.74
N LEU A 766 -1.80 5.62 27.75
CA LEU A 766 -1.41 5.76 29.16
C LEU A 766 -0.08 5.03 29.44
N ALA A 767 0.09 3.82 28.90
CA ALA A 767 1.33 3.07 29.00
C ALA A 767 2.51 3.78 28.32
N LEU A 768 2.30 4.36 27.14
CA LEU A 768 3.33 5.15 26.44
C LEU A 768 3.75 6.39 27.24
N ARG A 769 2.86 6.97 28.05
CA ARG A 769 3.14 8.08 28.98
C ARG A 769 3.77 7.64 30.29
N ARG A 770 3.98 6.34 30.48
CA ARG A 770 4.52 5.74 31.73
C ARG A 770 3.73 6.15 32.98
N VAL A 771 2.39 6.16 32.87
CA VAL A 771 1.51 6.45 33.98
C VAL A 771 1.60 5.36 35.03
N ASP A 772 1.70 5.71 36.31
CA ASP A 772 1.78 4.76 37.41
C ASP A 772 0.66 3.73 37.33
N GLY A 773 1.00 2.44 37.42
CA GLY A 773 0.07 1.32 37.33
C GLY A 773 -0.33 0.96 35.88
N SER A 774 0.42 1.38 34.87
CA SER A 774 0.16 1.03 33.45
C SER A 774 0.14 -0.47 33.20
N GLU A 775 1.08 -1.24 33.76
CA GLU A 775 1.10 -2.71 33.60
C GLU A 775 -0.21 -3.34 34.09
N ARG A 776 -0.70 -2.93 35.27
CA ARG A 776 -1.99 -3.40 35.79
C ARG A 776 -3.16 -3.05 34.85
N ARG A 777 -3.18 -1.81 34.33
CA ARG A 777 -4.22 -1.39 33.39
C ARG A 777 -4.16 -2.17 32.07
N LEU A 778 -2.98 -2.48 31.59
CA LEU A 778 -2.81 -3.32 30.41
C LEU A 778 -3.36 -4.75 30.65
N ASP A 779 -3.13 -5.35 31.82
CA ASP A 779 -3.69 -6.67 32.17
C ASP A 779 -5.21 -6.62 32.30
N GLU A 780 -5.75 -5.58 32.93
CA GLU A 780 -7.20 -5.38 33.05
C GLU A 780 -7.85 -5.16 31.68
N GLN A 781 -7.21 -4.42 30.78
CA GLN A 781 -7.71 -4.24 29.40
C GLN A 781 -7.69 -5.55 28.61
N GLU A 782 -6.64 -6.36 28.73
CA GLU A 782 -6.59 -7.67 28.09
C GLU A 782 -7.79 -8.54 28.48
N ALA A 783 -8.16 -8.53 29.76
CA ALA A 783 -9.33 -9.25 30.25
C ALA A 783 -10.69 -8.69 29.77
N ARG A 784 -10.73 -7.41 29.33
CA ARG A 784 -11.94 -6.75 28.81
C ARG A 784 -12.19 -7.04 27.32
N ILE A 785 -11.15 -7.41 26.55
CA ILE A 785 -11.26 -7.65 25.10
C ILE A 785 -12.05 -8.93 24.83
N LYS A 786 -13.12 -8.80 24.05
CA LYS A 786 -14.04 -9.90 23.75
C LYS A 786 -13.74 -10.56 22.39
N ASN A 787 -13.37 -9.77 21.39
CA ASN A 787 -13.08 -10.28 20.07
C ASN A 787 -11.71 -10.97 20.04
N THR A 788 -11.65 -12.23 19.58
CA THR A 788 -10.45 -13.07 19.60
C THR A 788 -9.32 -12.55 18.73
N ASP A 789 -9.63 -11.95 17.60
CA ASP A 789 -8.64 -11.41 16.66
C ASP A 789 -8.01 -10.12 17.23
N ARG A 790 -8.84 -9.24 17.86
CA ARG A 790 -8.35 -8.07 18.60
C ARG A 790 -7.52 -8.45 19.82
N LEU A 791 -7.88 -9.53 20.52
CA LEU A 791 -7.11 -10.04 21.65
C LEU A 791 -5.74 -10.59 21.20
N ALA A 792 -5.69 -11.33 20.11
CA ALA A 792 -4.45 -11.85 19.55
C ALA A 792 -3.50 -10.70 19.16
N ARG A 793 -4.01 -9.68 18.46
CA ARG A 793 -3.26 -8.46 18.15
C ARG A 793 -2.77 -7.75 19.41
N TYR A 794 -3.63 -7.55 20.39
CA TYR A 794 -3.28 -6.87 21.64
C TYR A 794 -2.13 -7.58 22.35
N ARG A 795 -2.18 -8.91 22.46
CA ARG A 795 -1.12 -9.72 23.10
C ARG A 795 0.21 -9.63 22.36
N PHE A 796 0.17 -9.60 21.02
CA PHE A 796 1.38 -9.42 20.21
C PHE A 796 2.01 -8.04 20.42
N VAL A 797 1.19 -6.98 20.46
CA VAL A 797 1.66 -5.59 20.56
C VAL A 797 2.06 -5.22 21.99
N ARG A 798 1.43 -5.84 23.02
CA ARG A 798 1.58 -5.50 24.44
C ARG A 798 3.03 -5.37 24.92
N PRO A 799 4.00 -6.23 24.55
CA PRO A 799 5.39 -6.06 24.98
C PRO A 799 6.02 -4.73 24.54
N SER A 800 5.56 -4.11 23.44
CA SER A 800 6.03 -2.78 22.99
C SER A 800 5.59 -1.65 23.95
N LEU A 801 4.57 -1.89 24.73
CA LEU A 801 3.98 -0.95 25.71
C LEU A 801 4.58 -1.12 27.13
N SER A 802 5.33 -2.20 27.37
CA SER A 802 5.88 -2.53 28.69
C SER A 802 6.80 -1.42 29.24
N ASP A 803 6.82 -1.26 30.55
CA ASP A 803 7.74 -0.37 31.23
C ASP A 803 9.18 -0.90 31.24
N SER A 804 9.37 -2.23 31.05
CA SER A 804 10.70 -2.86 30.96
C SER A 804 11.35 -2.61 29.61
N ASP A 805 12.53 -2.00 29.62
CA ASP A 805 13.36 -1.81 28.43
C ASP A 805 13.75 -3.18 27.84
N GLU A 806 14.05 -4.17 28.67
CA GLU A 806 14.43 -5.53 28.25
C GLU A 806 13.29 -6.21 27.48
N ALA A 807 12.03 -6.04 27.90
CA ALA A 807 10.88 -6.62 27.21
C ALA A 807 10.67 -5.98 25.82
N ARG A 808 10.85 -4.66 25.72
CA ARG A 808 10.75 -3.94 24.45
C ARG A 808 11.88 -4.31 23.50
N ASP A 809 13.11 -4.38 23.97
CA ASP A 809 14.29 -4.78 23.20
C ASP A 809 14.21 -6.25 22.75
N ALA A 810 13.67 -7.14 23.59
CA ALA A 810 13.43 -8.54 23.24
C ALA A 810 12.38 -8.67 22.12
N LEU A 811 11.28 -7.89 22.20
CA LEU A 811 10.29 -7.85 21.12
C LEU A 811 10.93 -7.40 19.80
N PHE A 812 11.65 -6.27 19.80
CA PHE A 812 12.33 -5.78 18.60
C PHE A 812 13.33 -6.81 18.05
N THR A 813 14.12 -7.45 18.94
CA THR A 813 15.10 -8.45 18.54
C THR A 813 14.43 -9.66 17.87
N SER A 814 13.21 -10.02 18.28
CA SER A 814 12.45 -11.09 17.67
C SER A 814 12.11 -10.84 16.21
N PHE A 815 12.01 -9.56 15.80
CA PHE A 815 11.75 -9.17 14.42
C PHE A 815 12.91 -9.46 13.46
N ALA A 816 14.09 -9.85 13.93
CA ALA A 816 15.15 -10.37 13.07
C ALA A 816 14.77 -11.70 12.38
N ASN A 817 13.82 -12.46 12.92
CA ASN A 817 13.23 -13.61 12.25
C ASN A 817 12.01 -13.19 11.43
N ALA A 818 11.99 -13.49 10.13
CA ALA A 818 10.88 -13.18 9.21
C ALA A 818 9.54 -13.77 9.68
N ASP A 819 9.53 -14.97 10.26
CA ASP A 819 8.31 -15.62 10.77
C ASP A 819 7.58 -14.75 11.81
N ASN A 820 8.34 -14.02 12.63
CA ASN A 820 7.78 -13.12 13.64
C ASN A 820 7.24 -11.80 13.05
N ARG A 821 7.47 -11.56 11.77
CA ARG A 821 6.95 -10.41 11.04
C ARG A 821 5.75 -10.73 10.13
N SER A 822 5.26 -11.96 10.15
CA SER A 822 4.14 -12.41 9.29
C SER A 822 2.88 -11.57 9.43
N ASN A 823 2.59 -11.03 10.62
CA ASN A 823 1.51 -10.06 10.84
C ASN A 823 2.03 -8.62 10.77
N GLU A 824 2.37 -8.17 9.57
CA GLU A 824 2.98 -6.86 9.33
C GLU A 824 2.26 -5.67 10.00
N PRO A 825 0.91 -5.56 9.97
CA PRO A 825 0.22 -4.48 10.68
C PRO A 825 0.49 -4.45 12.18
N TRP A 826 0.64 -5.61 12.83
CA TRP A 826 0.93 -5.70 14.26
C TRP A 826 2.38 -5.31 14.56
N VAL A 827 3.29 -5.74 13.69
CA VAL A 827 4.72 -5.36 13.76
C VAL A 827 4.89 -3.85 13.62
N LEU A 828 4.22 -3.24 12.65
CA LEU A 828 4.26 -1.79 12.43
C LEU A 828 3.66 -1.00 13.60
N GLU A 829 2.60 -1.50 14.22
CA GLU A 829 2.04 -0.92 15.44
C GLU A 829 3.04 -1.00 16.60
N ALA A 830 3.65 -2.15 16.81
CA ALA A 830 4.68 -2.33 17.83
C ALA A 830 5.88 -1.39 17.60
N MET A 831 6.34 -1.26 16.35
CA MET A 831 7.44 -0.34 16.00
C MET A 831 7.09 1.12 16.29
N ARG A 832 5.86 1.58 15.97
CA ARG A 832 5.40 2.94 16.32
C ARG A 832 5.37 3.15 17.83
N ASN A 833 4.95 2.16 18.61
CA ASN A 833 5.00 2.24 20.07
C ASN A 833 6.43 2.35 20.60
N LEU A 834 7.37 1.57 20.04
CA LEU A 834 8.80 1.61 20.41
C LEU A 834 9.43 2.97 20.08
N GLN A 835 9.00 3.63 18.99
CA GLN A 835 9.50 4.94 18.56
C GLN A 835 8.63 6.13 19.03
N SER A 836 7.61 5.88 19.85
CA SER A 836 6.65 6.91 20.26
C SER A 836 7.33 8.11 20.96
N PRO A 837 7.04 9.36 20.53
CA PRO A 837 7.58 10.55 21.15
C PRO A 837 7.06 10.75 22.59
N LEU A 838 5.92 10.18 22.95
CA LEU A 838 5.39 10.16 24.33
C LEU A 838 6.37 9.51 25.32
N ARG A 839 7.16 8.54 24.84
CA ARG A 839 8.18 7.85 25.65
C ARG A 839 9.60 8.33 25.35
N GLY A 840 9.77 9.25 24.42
CA GLY A 840 11.09 9.78 23.99
C GLY A 840 11.76 8.94 22.92
N GLY A 841 11.04 7.99 22.31
CA GLY A 841 11.53 7.09 21.26
C GLY A 841 12.61 6.11 21.71
N SER A 842 13.15 5.34 20.78
CA SER A 842 14.22 4.36 21.00
C SER A 842 15.32 4.50 19.93
N PRO A 843 16.16 5.54 19.98
CA PRO A 843 17.16 5.79 18.95
C PRO A 843 18.16 4.65 18.73
N HIS A 844 18.41 3.81 19.75
CA HIS A 844 19.30 2.65 19.67
C HIS A 844 18.75 1.54 18.76
N LEU A 845 17.44 1.51 18.51
CA LEU A 845 16.80 0.54 17.62
C LEU A 845 16.80 0.98 16.14
N ILE A 846 17.12 2.24 15.84
CA ILE A 846 17.06 2.77 14.46
C ILE A 846 18.05 2.04 13.55
N LEU A 847 19.33 1.97 13.92
CA LEU A 847 20.33 1.30 13.07
C LEU A 847 20.05 -0.19 12.90
N PRO A 848 19.69 -0.97 13.93
CA PRO A 848 19.25 -2.35 13.76
C PRO A 848 18.03 -2.48 12.84
N ALA A 849 17.05 -1.55 12.91
CA ALA A 849 15.88 -1.56 12.04
C ALA A 849 16.25 -1.27 10.57
N LEU A 850 17.17 -0.35 10.32
CA LEU A 850 17.67 -0.06 8.97
C LEU A 850 18.43 -1.26 8.38
N ASN A 851 19.16 -2.02 9.19
CA ASN A 851 19.88 -3.20 8.73
C ASN A 851 18.97 -4.36 8.29
N LEU A 852 17.68 -4.34 8.66
CA LEU A 852 16.71 -5.34 8.23
C LEU A 852 16.00 -4.96 6.93
N VAL A 853 16.16 -3.74 6.43
CA VAL A 853 15.28 -3.20 5.39
C VAL A 853 15.44 -3.90 4.03
N GLU A 854 16.64 -4.36 3.67
CA GLU A 854 16.87 -5.12 2.42
C GLU A 854 16.21 -6.51 2.48
N GLU A 855 16.34 -7.20 3.61
CA GLU A 855 15.67 -8.49 3.83
C GLU A 855 14.14 -8.31 3.90
N ILE A 856 13.65 -7.25 4.55
CA ILE A 856 12.22 -6.90 4.57
C ILE A 856 11.70 -6.61 3.16
N GLN A 857 12.51 -5.99 2.29
CA GLN A 857 12.13 -5.76 0.89
C GLN A 857 11.94 -7.07 0.10
N GLU A 858 12.65 -8.13 0.47
CA GLU A 858 12.56 -9.43 -0.19
C GLU A 858 11.46 -10.34 0.40
N THR A 859 11.18 -10.21 1.69
CA THR A 859 10.29 -11.14 2.42
C THR A 859 8.91 -10.55 2.71
N GLY A 860 8.81 -9.24 2.86
CA GLY A 860 7.59 -8.53 3.20
C GLY A 860 6.66 -8.26 2.01
N ASP A 861 5.50 -7.66 2.29
CA ASP A 861 4.60 -7.21 1.25
C ASP A 861 5.10 -5.93 0.56
N ILE A 862 4.38 -5.48 -0.48
CA ILE A 862 4.76 -4.32 -1.31
C ILE A 862 4.87 -3.01 -0.53
N PHE A 863 4.13 -2.84 0.55
CA PHE A 863 4.14 -1.61 1.37
C PHE A 863 5.00 -1.75 2.63
N PHE A 864 5.36 -2.97 3.02
CA PHE A 864 6.01 -3.19 4.29
C PHE A 864 7.35 -2.47 4.43
N PRO A 865 8.27 -2.44 3.43
CA PRO A 865 9.52 -1.72 3.55
C PRO A 865 9.35 -0.22 3.82
N GLY A 866 8.47 0.46 3.08
CA GLY A 866 8.17 1.87 3.29
C GLY A 866 7.53 2.12 4.66
N ARG A 867 6.52 1.33 5.03
CA ARG A 867 5.83 1.45 6.33
C ARG A 867 6.74 1.12 7.52
N TRP A 868 7.68 0.18 7.35
CA TRP A 868 8.70 -0.12 8.34
C TRP A 868 9.62 1.08 8.58
N LEU A 869 10.08 1.72 7.50
CA LEU A 869 10.87 2.94 7.56
C LEU A 869 10.07 4.09 8.22
N ASP A 870 8.81 4.28 7.84
CA ASP A 870 7.94 5.30 8.45
C ASP A 870 7.70 5.02 9.95
N ALA A 871 7.46 3.76 10.33
CA ALA A 871 7.29 3.38 11.73
C ALA A 871 8.59 3.56 12.55
N THR A 872 9.75 3.46 11.89
CA THR A 872 11.07 3.64 12.51
C THR A 872 11.47 5.11 12.64
N LEU A 873 11.18 5.93 11.63
CA LEU A 873 11.74 7.29 11.48
C LEU A 873 10.70 8.42 11.58
N GLY A 874 9.45 8.15 11.22
CA GLY A 874 8.41 9.16 11.06
C GLY A 874 7.97 9.86 12.35
N GLN A 875 8.40 9.38 13.52
CA GLN A 875 8.03 9.96 14.83
C GLN A 875 9.20 10.61 15.58
N THR A 876 10.36 10.77 14.91
CA THR A 876 11.55 11.37 15.55
C THR A 876 12.07 12.56 14.77
N SER A 877 12.47 13.60 15.49
CA SER A 877 13.19 14.77 14.95
C SER A 877 14.57 14.94 15.59
N SER A 878 15.07 13.89 16.29
CA SER A 878 16.32 14.00 17.04
C SER A 878 17.56 14.03 16.13
N LYS A 879 18.52 14.90 16.48
CA LYS A 879 19.81 14.99 15.79
C LYS A 879 20.53 13.64 15.73
N ARG A 880 20.43 12.85 16.82
CA ARG A 880 21.05 11.51 16.87
C ARG A 880 20.46 10.56 15.83
N ALA A 881 19.15 10.58 15.62
CA ALA A 881 18.50 9.79 14.58
C ALA A 881 18.95 10.21 13.18
N ALA A 882 19.05 11.53 12.92
CA ALA A 882 19.57 12.05 11.64
C ALA A 882 21.01 11.60 11.38
N GLU A 883 21.90 11.65 12.39
CA GLU A 883 23.28 11.16 12.29
C GLU A 883 23.34 9.67 11.95
N ILE A 884 22.44 8.84 12.54
CA ILE A 884 22.34 7.40 12.25
C ILE A 884 21.93 7.17 10.80
N VAL A 885 20.89 7.87 10.33
CA VAL A 885 20.39 7.73 8.95
C VAL A 885 21.44 8.18 7.94
N GLY A 886 22.07 9.35 8.15
CA GLY A 886 23.14 9.84 7.30
C GLY A 886 24.34 8.90 7.26
N GLY A 887 24.74 8.35 8.41
CA GLY A 887 25.79 7.34 8.51
C GLY A 887 25.44 6.04 7.80
N TYR A 888 24.19 5.58 7.89
CA TYR A 888 23.71 4.39 7.18
C TYR A 888 23.79 4.57 5.66
N LEU A 889 23.26 5.67 5.14
CA LEU A 889 23.32 5.97 3.69
C LEU A 889 24.76 6.06 3.18
N ALA A 890 25.66 6.71 3.93
CA ALA A 890 27.07 6.83 3.55
C ALA A 890 27.81 5.48 3.53
N ASN A 891 27.45 4.55 4.42
CA ASN A 891 28.10 3.25 4.55
C ASN A 891 27.47 2.15 3.64
N ASN A 892 26.32 2.42 3.02
CA ASN A 892 25.61 1.49 2.14
C ASN A 892 25.35 2.09 0.73
N PRO A 893 26.40 2.48 -0.01
CA PRO A 893 26.24 3.08 -1.35
C PRO A 893 25.70 2.07 -2.40
N GLN A 894 25.69 0.78 -2.07
CA GLN A 894 25.13 -0.30 -2.91
C GLN A 894 23.63 -0.52 -2.70
N LEU A 895 23.01 0.19 -1.75
CA LEU A 895 21.57 0.09 -1.53
C LEU A 895 20.84 0.37 -2.85
N SER A 896 19.82 -0.45 -3.18
CA SER A 896 19.09 -0.24 -4.42
C SER A 896 18.50 1.17 -4.46
N PRO A 897 18.55 1.88 -5.61
CA PRO A 897 18.07 3.27 -5.70
C PRO A 897 16.62 3.43 -5.21
N ARG A 898 15.75 2.46 -5.50
CA ARG A 898 14.35 2.51 -5.06
C ARG A 898 14.20 2.40 -3.55
N LEU A 899 15.01 1.56 -2.91
CA LEU A 899 15.00 1.44 -1.44
C LEU A 899 15.63 2.65 -0.76
N ALA A 900 16.70 3.21 -1.36
CA ALA A 900 17.28 4.47 -0.93
C ALA A 900 16.26 5.62 -1.01
N ASN A 901 15.48 5.69 -2.10
CA ASN A 901 14.40 6.67 -2.24
C ASN A 901 13.34 6.52 -1.13
N LYS A 902 12.89 5.29 -0.83
CA LYS A 902 11.94 5.06 0.29
C LYS A 902 12.52 5.52 1.64
N LEU A 903 13.80 5.26 1.88
CA LEU A 903 14.49 5.74 3.10
C LEU A 903 14.52 7.27 3.15
N LEU A 904 14.86 7.94 2.04
CA LEU A 904 14.88 9.41 1.95
C LEU A 904 13.48 10.02 2.12
N GLN A 905 12.44 9.36 1.60
CA GLN A 905 11.04 9.76 1.80
C GLN A 905 10.65 9.72 3.28
N SER A 906 10.90 8.60 3.96
CA SER A 906 10.55 8.43 5.38
C SER A 906 11.41 9.29 6.32
N ALA A 907 12.64 9.63 5.94
CA ALA A 907 13.56 10.43 6.74
C ALA A 907 13.52 11.94 6.43
N ASP A 908 12.71 12.40 5.48
CA ASP A 908 12.76 13.78 4.97
C ASP A 908 12.64 14.84 6.08
N VAL A 909 11.59 14.77 6.91
CA VAL A 909 11.38 15.73 8.01
C VAL A 909 12.56 15.69 9.00
N LEU A 910 13.02 14.49 9.35
CA LEU A 910 14.16 14.30 10.25
C LEU A 910 15.44 14.95 9.71
N LEU A 911 15.74 14.73 8.43
CA LEU A 911 16.95 15.23 7.78
C LEU A 911 16.88 16.75 7.55
N ARG A 912 15.74 17.29 7.08
CA ARG A 912 15.53 18.74 6.90
C ARG A 912 15.74 19.54 8.19
N LEU A 913 15.30 19.00 9.32
CA LEU A 913 15.42 19.68 10.62
C LEU A 913 16.84 19.64 11.20
N ASN A 914 17.70 18.71 10.76
CA ASN A 914 18.99 18.43 11.42
C ASN A 914 20.22 18.55 10.50
N THR A 915 20.06 18.78 9.20
CA THR A 915 21.18 18.82 8.24
C THR A 915 21.24 20.17 7.56
N GLU A 916 22.32 20.95 7.83
CA GLU A 916 22.62 22.15 7.07
C GLU A 916 22.86 21.75 5.59
N ASN A 917 22.18 22.38 4.64
CA ASN A 917 22.23 22.08 3.20
C ASN A 917 21.74 20.66 2.82
N TYR A 918 20.70 20.13 3.49
CA TYR A 918 20.01 18.95 2.99
C TYR A 918 19.51 19.22 1.56
N PRO A 919 19.85 18.35 0.58
CA PRO A 919 19.40 18.58 -0.80
C PRO A 919 17.89 18.57 -0.84
N VAL A 920 17.31 19.71 -1.19
CA VAL A 920 15.85 19.92 -1.22
C VAL A 920 15.22 19.19 -2.41
N GLU A 921 16.05 18.61 -3.32
CA GLU A 921 15.54 18.04 -4.57
C GLU A 921 16.42 16.90 -5.09
N SER A 922 15.78 15.93 -5.75
CA SER A 922 16.44 14.81 -6.39
C SER A 922 17.41 15.27 -7.47
N SER A 923 18.68 14.91 -7.32
CA SER A 923 19.59 14.90 -8.47
C SER A 923 19.02 13.88 -9.49
N PRO A 924 18.95 14.19 -10.77
CA PRO A 924 18.51 13.23 -11.79
C PRO A 924 19.46 12.02 -11.78
N GLN A 925 18.91 10.82 -11.58
CA GLN A 925 19.61 9.56 -11.79
C GLN A 925 19.45 9.10 -13.23
#